data_584ca85b6d7105e8c0eddb8d84565abd
#
_entry.id   584ca85b6d7105e8c0eddb8d84565abd
#
_cell.length_a   1.000
_cell.length_b   1.000
_cell.length_c   1.000
_cell.angle_alpha   90.00
_cell.angle_beta   90.00
_cell.angle_gamma   90.00
#
_symmetry.space_group_name_H-M   'P 1'
#
loop_
_entity.id
_entity.type
_entity.pdbx_description
1 polymer ?
#
loop_
_entity_poly.entity_id
_entity_poly.type
_entity_poly.pdbx_seq_one_letter_code
_entity_poly.pdbx_strand_id
1 'polypeptide(L)'
;MPQMDPELFDRGQFQAELALKSSPIAAFKKAIRGAHEVLDARFRDGRDIRRLVEDRAWFVDQILQEAWKRFTWSEDADIALLAVGGYGRGELHPYSDIDLLILLDSSDHEIFREPIEGFLTLLWDIGLEVGQSVRSVDECAEEARADLTVITNLMESRTIAGPEHLRQRMQQVTSTDAMWPSKHFYLAKREERKARHGKYNDTEYNLEPNVKGSPGGLRDIQTVLWVARRQFGTLNLQALVGHGFLLESEYALLSSSQEFLWKVRYALHMLAGRAEDRLLFDYQVKIAALFGYKDGEGKRSIEHFMQKYYRVVMGISELSDLINQHFEEVILRAGESNPATPLNSRFQVRDRYIEVTHPNVFKRTPFAIIEIFVLMAQHPEIKGVRADSIRLLRDSRHLIDDEFRKDIRNTSLFIELFKCREGIHRNLRRMNRYGILGRYLPEFGHIVGQMQHDLFHIYTVDAHTLNLIKHLRKFRWPELAEKFPLASKLIDKLPKPELIYLAGLYHDIGKGRGGDHSELGAVDAEAFARRHHLPTWDSALIVWLVQHHLVMSTTAQRKDLSDPQVIHDFAQFVGDQTHLDYLYVLTVADINATNPSLWNSWRASLLRQLYTETKRALRRGLENPLDREEQIRQTQSAALDTLVRGGTDPDDAEQLWSQLGDDYFLRHTATDVAWHTDAILQHPNDGGPLVLMKETTQREFEGGTQIFIYAPDQHDFFAVTVAAMSQLNLNIHDARIITSTSQFTLDTYVVLDADGGSIGNNPARIQQIREGLIEALKNPDDYPTIIQRRVPRQLKHFAFAPQVTIHNDAQRPVTILELTAPDRPGLLARIGRIFLEYDLSLQNAKIATLGERVEDVFFVTDANNQPLSDPELCARLQETIVRRLSEPSIQPQSLQINI
;
A
#
# COMPACT_ATOMS: atom_id res chain seq x y z
N MET A 1 34.91 -14.76 -23.49
CA MET A 1 34.10 -14.30 -24.62
C MET A 1 32.82 -15.15 -24.63
N PRO A 2 31.63 -14.58 -24.80
CA PRO A 2 30.43 -15.40 -24.99
C PRO A 2 30.65 -16.28 -26.22
N GLN A 3 30.28 -17.53 -26.11
CA GLN A 3 30.39 -18.52 -27.16
C GLN A 3 29.46 -18.08 -28.32
N MET A 4 29.98 -18.04 -29.59
CA MET A 4 29.18 -17.72 -30.77
C MET A 4 27.92 -18.61 -30.79
N ASP A 5 26.74 -18.02 -30.84
CA ASP A 5 25.45 -18.71 -30.93
C ASP A 5 24.83 -18.51 -32.31
N PRO A 6 25.04 -19.45 -33.27
CA PRO A 6 24.57 -19.31 -34.63
C PRO A 6 23.03 -19.29 -34.75
N GLU A 7 22.28 -19.88 -33.81
CA GLU A 7 20.82 -19.79 -33.78
C GLU A 7 20.35 -18.36 -33.47
N LEU A 8 21.12 -17.63 -32.68
CA LEU A 8 20.78 -16.25 -32.30
C LEU A 8 21.23 -15.27 -33.35
N PHE A 9 22.43 -15.45 -33.92
CA PHE A 9 22.97 -14.62 -34.97
C PHE A 9 24.04 -15.35 -35.82
N ASP A 10 23.68 -15.69 -37.05
CA ASP A 10 24.63 -16.19 -38.07
C ASP A 10 25.14 -15.00 -38.91
N ARG A 11 26.39 -14.58 -38.63
CA ARG A 11 27.03 -13.45 -39.30
C ARG A 11 27.20 -13.69 -40.80
N GLY A 12 27.50 -14.92 -41.21
CA GLY A 12 27.69 -15.26 -42.63
C GLY A 12 26.38 -15.14 -43.42
N GLN A 13 25.31 -15.66 -42.87
CA GLN A 13 23.96 -15.55 -43.44
C GLN A 13 23.51 -14.09 -43.48
N PHE A 14 23.75 -13.34 -42.39
CA PHE A 14 23.39 -11.91 -42.30
C PHE A 14 24.12 -11.07 -43.37
N GLN A 15 25.40 -11.28 -43.54
CA GLN A 15 26.19 -10.57 -44.58
C GLN A 15 25.74 -10.95 -46.00
N ALA A 16 25.42 -12.20 -46.26
CA ALA A 16 24.82 -12.63 -47.54
C ALA A 16 23.47 -11.95 -47.80
N GLU A 17 22.60 -11.86 -46.78
CA GLU A 17 21.34 -11.12 -46.89
C GLU A 17 21.54 -9.61 -47.16
N LEU A 18 22.52 -8.99 -46.52
CA LEU A 18 22.88 -7.59 -46.75
C LEU A 18 23.33 -7.34 -48.20
N ALA A 19 24.03 -8.30 -48.81
CA ALA A 19 24.49 -8.21 -50.18
C ALA A 19 23.36 -8.40 -51.21
N LEU A 20 22.33 -9.17 -50.86
CA LEU A 20 21.24 -9.52 -51.78
C LEU A 20 20.05 -8.54 -51.75
N LYS A 21 19.85 -7.76 -50.68
CA LYS A 21 18.67 -6.89 -50.51
C LYS A 21 18.98 -5.43 -50.92
N SER A 22 17.99 -4.84 -51.58
CA SER A 22 18.00 -3.40 -51.94
C SER A 22 17.93 -2.45 -50.76
N SER A 23 17.54 -2.94 -49.56
CA SER A 23 17.45 -2.16 -48.32
C SER A 23 18.13 -2.87 -47.19
N PRO A 24 19.25 -2.37 -46.66
CA PRO A 24 19.92 -2.89 -45.49
C PRO A 24 19.03 -2.90 -44.23
N ILE A 25 18.19 -1.88 -44.05
CA ILE A 25 17.27 -1.74 -42.92
C ILE A 25 16.39 -2.99 -42.75
N ALA A 26 15.90 -3.57 -43.85
CA ALA A 26 15.05 -4.78 -43.81
C ALA A 26 15.80 -6.01 -43.29
N ALA A 27 17.11 -6.17 -43.61
CA ALA A 27 17.93 -7.26 -43.11
C ALA A 27 18.16 -7.12 -41.57
N PHE A 28 18.51 -5.92 -41.11
CA PHE A 28 18.65 -5.64 -39.67
C PHE A 28 17.36 -5.88 -38.90
N LYS A 29 16.23 -5.36 -39.38
CA LYS A 29 14.91 -5.59 -38.71
C LYS A 29 14.54 -7.06 -38.63
N LYS A 30 14.84 -7.84 -39.66
CA LYS A 30 14.61 -9.29 -39.67
C LYS A 30 15.45 -10.00 -38.61
N ALA A 31 16.77 -9.67 -38.56
CA ALA A 31 17.67 -10.26 -37.56
C ALA A 31 17.24 -9.92 -36.12
N ILE A 32 16.91 -8.64 -35.87
CA ILE A 32 16.44 -8.20 -34.56
C ILE A 32 15.15 -8.94 -34.11
N ARG A 33 14.18 -9.07 -35.01
CA ARG A 33 12.93 -9.79 -34.72
C ARG A 33 13.20 -11.26 -34.47
N GLY A 34 13.99 -11.93 -35.30
CA GLY A 34 14.33 -13.35 -35.11
C GLY A 34 15.03 -13.62 -33.78
N ALA A 35 15.98 -12.76 -33.40
CA ALA A 35 16.67 -12.86 -32.10
C ALA A 35 15.71 -12.67 -30.91
N HIS A 36 14.77 -11.74 -31.01
CA HIS A 36 13.72 -11.57 -29.98
C HIS A 36 12.89 -12.84 -29.81
N GLU A 37 12.41 -13.43 -30.91
CA GLU A 37 11.59 -14.64 -30.90
C GLU A 37 12.34 -15.85 -30.29
N VAL A 38 13.63 -16.00 -30.67
CA VAL A 38 14.49 -17.08 -30.12
C VAL A 38 14.72 -16.88 -28.61
N LEU A 39 15.07 -15.68 -28.17
CA LEU A 39 15.31 -15.41 -26.76
C LEU A 39 14.05 -15.56 -25.90
N ASP A 40 12.89 -15.11 -26.41
CA ASP A 40 11.62 -15.26 -25.70
C ASP A 40 11.18 -16.72 -25.61
N ALA A 41 11.43 -17.54 -26.65
CA ALA A 41 11.20 -18.98 -26.60
C ALA A 41 12.10 -19.65 -25.56
N ARG A 42 13.40 -19.36 -25.57
CA ARG A 42 14.36 -19.84 -24.58
C ARG A 42 13.99 -19.46 -23.14
N PHE A 43 13.45 -18.26 -22.94
CA PHE A 43 12.95 -17.84 -21.62
C PHE A 43 11.77 -18.68 -21.16
N ARG A 44 10.79 -18.93 -22.05
CA ARG A 44 9.62 -19.79 -21.74
C ARG A 44 10.02 -21.24 -21.47
N ASP A 45 11.07 -21.73 -22.12
CA ASP A 45 11.65 -23.05 -21.89
C ASP A 45 12.48 -23.14 -20.60
N GLY A 46 12.59 -22.06 -19.85
CA GLY A 46 13.25 -22.02 -18.55
C GLY A 46 14.79 -22.00 -18.60
N ARG A 47 15.38 -21.53 -19.71
CA ARG A 47 16.83 -21.31 -19.81
C ARG A 47 17.32 -20.35 -18.74
N ASP A 48 18.60 -20.50 -18.38
CA ASP A 48 19.29 -19.66 -17.40
C ASP A 48 19.15 -18.17 -17.76
N ILE A 49 18.63 -17.39 -16.82
CA ILE A 49 18.33 -15.96 -17.04
C ILE A 49 19.61 -15.13 -17.23
N ARG A 50 20.72 -15.48 -16.57
CA ARG A 50 22.01 -14.80 -16.74
C ARG A 50 22.47 -14.93 -18.18
N ARG A 51 22.44 -16.14 -18.71
CA ARG A 51 22.74 -16.39 -20.12
C ARG A 51 21.85 -15.60 -21.04
N LEU A 52 20.54 -15.53 -20.82
CA LEU A 52 19.61 -14.82 -21.70
C LEU A 52 19.91 -13.32 -21.78
N VAL A 53 20.24 -12.66 -20.67
CA VAL A 53 20.56 -11.23 -20.67
C VAL A 53 21.95 -10.97 -21.28
N GLU A 54 22.91 -11.86 -21.09
CA GLU A 54 24.25 -11.82 -21.72
C GLU A 54 24.19 -12.10 -23.21
N ASP A 55 23.43 -13.12 -23.65
CA ASP A 55 23.23 -13.48 -25.06
C ASP A 55 22.56 -12.33 -25.84
N ARG A 56 21.59 -11.63 -25.20
CA ARG A 56 20.98 -10.46 -25.78
C ARG A 56 21.99 -9.31 -25.94
N ALA A 57 22.80 -9.04 -24.94
CA ALA A 57 23.85 -8.00 -25.03
C ALA A 57 24.85 -8.35 -26.14
N TRP A 58 25.29 -9.62 -26.21
CA TRP A 58 26.16 -10.12 -27.28
C TRP A 58 25.54 -9.97 -28.66
N PHE A 59 24.25 -10.33 -28.84
CA PHE A 59 23.55 -10.14 -30.10
C PHE A 59 23.52 -8.67 -30.54
N VAL A 60 23.21 -7.76 -29.62
CA VAL A 60 23.20 -6.32 -29.89
C VAL A 60 24.60 -5.83 -30.27
N ASP A 61 25.65 -6.35 -29.62
CA ASP A 61 27.04 -6.07 -30.02
C ASP A 61 27.29 -6.43 -31.48
N GLN A 62 26.82 -7.60 -31.95
CA GLN A 62 26.98 -8.02 -33.35
C GLN A 62 26.26 -7.06 -34.31
N ILE A 63 25.03 -6.68 -33.99
CA ILE A 63 24.23 -5.73 -34.79
C ILE A 63 24.93 -4.36 -34.85
N LEU A 64 25.40 -3.84 -33.72
CA LEU A 64 26.10 -2.54 -33.67
C LEU A 64 27.43 -2.57 -34.46
N GLN A 65 28.20 -3.66 -34.33
CA GLN A 65 29.44 -3.84 -35.08
C GLN A 65 29.19 -3.89 -36.61
N GLU A 66 28.14 -4.59 -37.06
CA GLU A 66 27.79 -4.63 -38.47
C GLU A 66 27.25 -3.27 -38.97
N ALA A 67 26.49 -2.55 -38.12
CA ALA A 67 26.04 -1.19 -38.42
C ALA A 67 27.21 -0.20 -38.51
N TRP A 68 28.16 -0.26 -37.56
CA TRP A 68 29.34 0.59 -37.48
C TRP A 68 30.20 0.47 -38.73
N LYS A 69 30.40 -0.73 -39.25
CA LYS A 69 31.21 -1.01 -40.49
C LYS A 69 30.63 -0.43 -41.75
N ARG A 70 29.41 0.06 -41.74
CA ARG A 70 28.80 0.66 -42.94
C ARG A 70 29.17 2.12 -43.16
N PHE A 71 29.88 2.71 -42.22
CA PHE A 71 30.31 4.09 -42.26
C PHE A 71 31.84 4.12 -42.33
N THR A 72 32.34 5.14 -43.03
CA THR A 72 33.78 5.36 -43.17
C THR A 72 34.27 6.26 -42.06
N TRP A 73 35.08 5.71 -41.18
CA TRP A 73 35.72 6.45 -40.09
C TRP A 73 37.11 6.88 -40.53
N SER A 74 37.51 8.13 -40.21
CA SER A 74 38.85 8.64 -40.59
C SER A 74 39.95 7.76 -39.99
N GLU A 75 41.00 7.47 -40.81
CA GLU A 75 42.17 6.72 -40.33
C GLU A 75 43.09 7.58 -39.43
N ASP A 76 42.99 8.92 -39.55
CA ASP A 76 43.86 9.90 -38.87
C ASP A 76 43.34 10.36 -37.51
N ALA A 77 42.16 9.97 -37.13
CA ALA A 77 41.56 10.39 -35.87
C ALA A 77 40.84 9.23 -35.16
N ASP A 78 41.10 9.09 -33.88
CA ASP A 78 40.58 8.03 -33.05
C ASP A 78 39.12 8.29 -32.66
N ILE A 79 38.25 7.34 -33.00
CA ILE A 79 36.84 7.28 -32.58
C ILE A 79 36.47 5.86 -32.13
N ALA A 80 35.77 5.73 -31.04
CA ALA A 80 35.33 4.44 -30.51
C ALA A 80 33.85 4.45 -30.10
N LEU A 81 33.17 3.34 -30.36
CA LEU A 81 31.82 3.08 -29.86
C LEU A 81 31.91 2.28 -28.60
N LEU A 82 31.35 2.81 -27.49
CA LEU A 82 31.31 2.18 -26.20
C LEU A 82 29.88 1.87 -25.78
N ALA A 83 29.66 0.71 -25.16
CA ALA A 83 28.52 0.43 -24.34
C ALA A 83 28.73 1.02 -22.93
N VAL A 84 27.75 1.66 -22.36
CA VAL A 84 27.79 2.22 -21.01
C VAL A 84 26.57 1.75 -20.18
N GLY A 85 26.58 2.03 -18.88
CA GLY A 85 25.48 1.65 -18.00
C GLY A 85 25.20 0.13 -17.97
N GLY A 86 23.92 -0.26 -17.95
CA GLY A 86 23.52 -1.68 -17.94
C GLY A 86 24.03 -2.48 -19.13
N TYR A 87 24.00 -1.88 -20.30
CA TYR A 87 24.52 -2.48 -21.51
C TYR A 87 26.07 -2.60 -21.46
N GLY A 88 26.73 -1.64 -20.84
CA GLY A 88 28.20 -1.71 -20.59
C GLY A 88 28.60 -2.89 -19.70
N ARG A 89 27.76 -3.30 -18.74
CA ARG A 89 27.98 -4.50 -17.92
C ARG A 89 27.69 -5.81 -18.67
N GLY A 90 27.16 -5.75 -19.89
CA GLY A 90 26.72 -6.94 -20.62
C GLY A 90 25.35 -7.46 -20.15
N GLU A 91 24.57 -6.65 -19.44
CA GLU A 91 23.26 -6.99 -18.90
C GLU A 91 22.16 -6.25 -19.70
N LEU A 92 21.50 -6.92 -20.62
CA LEU A 92 20.48 -6.30 -21.46
C LEU A 92 19.17 -7.11 -21.40
N HIS A 93 18.12 -6.48 -20.84
CA HIS A 93 16.77 -7.04 -20.83
C HIS A 93 16.02 -6.69 -22.12
N PRO A 94 14.93 -7.42 -22.46
CA PRO A 94 14.06 -7.04 -23.58
C PRO A 94 13.61 -5.58 -23.43
N TYR A 95 13.58 -4.84 -24.54
CA TYR A 95 13.14 -3.44 -24.62
C TYR A 95 13.87 -2.47 -23.65
N SER A 96 15.01 -2.86 -23.07
CA SER A 96 15.83 -1.91 -22.31
C SER A 96 16.61 -1.00 -23.25
N ASP A 97 16.81 0.25 -22.82
CA ASP A 97 17.61 1.22 -23.55
C ASP A 97 19.03 0.68 -23.79
N ILE A 98 19.54 0.91 -24.98
CA ILE A 98 20.92 0.60 -25.39
C ILE A 98 21.72 1.87 -25.20
N ASP A 99 22.39 1.99 -24.04
CA ASP A 99 23.18 3.18 -23.71
C ASP A 99 24.54 3.14 -24.43
N LEU A 100 24.78 4.12 -25.33
CA LEU A 100 25.97 4.23 -26.13
C LEU A 100 26.71 5.54 -25.87
N LEU A 101 28.05 5.43 -25.83
CA LEU A 101 28.96 6.57 -25.87
C LEU A 101 29.84 6.45 -27.13
N ILE A 102 29.74 7.43 -27.99
CA ILE A 102 30.71 7.64 -29.07
C ILE A 102 31.81 8.51 -28.51
N LEU A 103 32.97 7.90 -28.30
CA LEU A 103 34.13 8.53 -27.65
C LEU A 103 35.14 8.96 -28.70
N LEU A 104 35.50 10.24 -28.62
CA LEU A 104 36.45 10.90 -29.52
C LEU A 104 37.77 11.22 -28.77
N ASP A 105 38.85 11.27 -29.49
CA ASP A 105 40.13 11.69 -28.93
C ASP A 105 40.16 13.19 -28.58
N SER A 106 39.58 14.04 -29.43
CA SER A 106 39.54 15.50 -29.28
C SER A 106 38.12 16.03 -29.38
N SER A 107 37.91 17.30 -28.99
CA SER A 107 36.63 18.00 -29.11
C SER A 107 36.29 18.52 -30.52
N ASP A 108 37.17 18.29 -31.52
CA ASP A 108 36.86 18.60 -32.89
C ASP A 108 35.97 17.53 -33.53
N HIS A 109 34.67 17.71 -33.43
CA HIS A 109 33.63 16.75 -33.86
C HIS A 109 33.26 16.87 -35.36
N GLU A 110 33.69 17.92 -36.04
CA GLU A 110 33.24 18.24 -37.42
C GLU A 110 33.57 17.13 -38.44
N ILE A 111 34.74 16.50 -38.33
CA ILE A 111 35.16 15.42 -39.23
C ILE A 111 34.24 14.19 -39.14
N PHE A 112 33.67 13.93 -37.97
CA PHE A 112 32.86 12.74 -37.70
C PHE A 112 31.34 13.02 -37.73
N ARG A 113 30.94 14.27 -37.90
CA ARG A 113 29.53 14.68 -37.79
C ARG A 113 28.62 13.89 -38.71
N GLU A 114 28.92 13.88 -40.02
CA GLU A 114 28.07 13.20 -40.99
C GLU A 114 28.01 11.67 -40.79
N PRO A 115 29.15 10.95 -40.55
CA PRO A 115 29.14 9.53 -40.25
C PRO A 115 28.38 9.20 -38.95
N ILE A 116 28.51 10.03 -37.86
CA ILE A 116 27.82 9.84 -36.59
C ILE A 116 26.32 10.00 -36.80
N GLU A 117 25.86 11.09 -37.42
CA GLU A 117 24.45 11.34 -37.71
C GLU A 117 23.85 10.21 -38.58
N GLY A 118 24.55 9.73 -39.59
CA GLY A 118 24.15 8.60 -40.41
C GLY A 118 24.04 7.29 -39.62
N PHE A 119 25.03 7.01 -38.75
CA PHE A 119 25.02 5.83 -37.90
C PHE A 119 23.85 5.84 -36.93
N LEU A 120 23.62 6.93 -36.21
CA LEU A 120 22.51 7.07 -35.26
C LEU A 120 21.16 6.97 -35.98
N THR A 121 21.02 7.59 -37.17
CA THR A 121 19.81 7.46 -37.97
C THR A 121 19.54 6.00 -38.36
N LEU A 122 20.57 5.26 -38.76
CA LEU A 122 20.47 3.84 -39.09
C LEU A 122 19.98 3.05 -37.86
N LEU A 123 20.49 3.34 -36.64
CA LEU A 123 20.05 2.65 -35.43
C LEU A 123 18.56 2.86 -35.14
N TRP A 124 18.05 4.08 -35.29
CA TRP A 124 16.63 4.38 -35.14
C TRP A 124 15.79 3.72 -36.24
N ASP A 125 16.26 3.77 -37.49
CA ASP A 125 15.58 3.17 -38.64
C ASP A 125 15.44 1.65 -38.52
N ILE A 126 16.39 0.96 -37.89
CA ILE A 126 16.31 -0.49 -37.65
C ILE A 126 15.50 -0.82 -36.40
N GLY A 127 15.04 0.18 -35.64
CA GLY A 127 14.13 0.02 -34.49
C GLY A 127 14.83 -0.26 -33.16
N LEU A 128 16.07 0.17 -32.98
CA LEU A 128 16.76 0.15 -31.70
C LEU A 128 16.46 1.41 -30.89
N GLU A 129 16.06 1.25 -29.65
CA GLU A 129 15.92 2.35 -28.70
C GLU A 129 17.31 2.60 -28.08
N VAL A 130 17.98 3.66 -28.55
CA VAL A 130 19.33 4.00 -28.08
C VAL A 130 19.35 5.29 -27.28
N GLY A 131 19.91 5.21 -26.07
CA GLY A 131 20.40 6.37 -25.34
C GLY A 131 21.82 6.68 -25.81
N GLN A 132 22.09 7.87 -26.32
CA GLN A 132 23.37 8.17 -26.95
C GLN A 132 24.01 9.45 -26.42
N SER A 133 25.34 9.44 -26.36
CA SER A 133 26.15 10.63 -26.13
C SER A 133 27.39 10.58 -27.02
N VAL A 134 27.83 11.76 -27.50
CA VAL A 134 29.06 11.95 -28.28
C VAL A 134 29.93 12.89 -27.47
N ARG A 135 31.12 12.44 -27.06
CA ARG A 135 32.03 13.20 -26.21
C ARG A 135 33.47 12.88 -26.49
N SER A 136 34.32 13.89 -26.31
CA SER A 136 35.76 13.68 -26.20
C SER A 136 36.13 13.12 -24.83
N VAL A 137 37.37 12.65 -24.67
CA VAL A 137 37.90 12.21 -23.39
C VAL A 137 37.85 13.34 -22.34
N ASP A 138 38.14 14.58 -22.72
CA ASP A 138 38.13 15.73 -21.82
C ASP A 138 36.68 16.12 -21.40
N GLU A 139 35.74 16.14 -22.36
CA GLU A 139 34.33 16.37 -22.06
C GLU A 139 33.75 15.30 -21.13
N CYS A 140 34.15 14.03 -21.29
CA CYS A 140 33.80 12.97 -20.34
C CYS A 140 34.31 13.28 -18.93
N ALA A 141 35.54 13.85 -18.80
CA ALA A 141 36.09 14.20 -17.49
C ALA A 141 35.36 15.38 -16.86
N GLU A 142 34.98 16.40 -17.63
CA GLU A 142 34.22 17.57 -17.15
C GLU A 142 32.84 17.18 -16.65
N GLU A 143 32.07 16.49 -17.49
CA GLU A 143 30.72 16.04 -17.15
C GLU A 143 30.71 15.06 -15.96
N ALA A 144 31.67 14.16 -15.90
CA ALA A 144 31.80 13.22 -14.81
C ALA A 144 32.13 13.88 -13.46
N ARG A 145 32.80 15.05 -13.46
CA ARG A 145 33.00 15.81 -12.22
C ARG A 145 31.71 16.45 -11.73
N ALA A 146 30.86 16.89 -12.66
CA ALA A 146 29.63 17.61 -12.35
C ALA A 146 28.49 16.66 -11.97
N ASP A 147 28.39 15.49 -12.63
CA ASP A 147 27.26 14.57 -12.47
C ASP A 147 27.67 13.16 -12.02
N LEU A 148 27.13 12.76 -10.86
CA LEU A 148 27.32 11.44 -10.27
C LEU A 148 26.78 10.31 -11.18
N THR A 149 25.76 10.57 -12.01
CA THR A 149 25.20 9.60 -12.95
C THR A 149 26.16 9.35 -14.10
N VAL A 150 26.76 10.42 -14.63
CA VAL A 150 27.76 10.32 -15.71
C VAL A 150 28.94 9.47 -15.27
N ILE A 151 29.59 9.80 -14.14
CA ILE A 151 30.73 8.99 -13.66
C ILE A 151 30.35 7.54 -13.43
N THR A 152 29.14 7.29 -12.91
CA THR A 152 28.66 5.91 -12.68
C THR A 152 28.55 5.14 -14.00
N ASN A 153 28.00 5.75 -15.06
CA ASN A 153 27.84 5.13 -16.39
C ASN A 153 29.21 4.89 -17.04
N LEU A 154 30.14 5.84 -16.95
CA LEU A 154 31.50 5.68 -17.49
C LEU A 154 32.30 4.57 -16.81
N MET A 155 32.10 4.34 -15.52
CA MET A 155 32.71 3.23 -14.79
C MET A 155 32.31 1.85 -15.35
N GLU A 156 31.14 1.74 -15.98
CA GLU A 156 30.58 0.51 -16.54
C GLU A 156 30.85 0.36 -18.04
N SER A 157 31.76 1.17 -18.60
CA SER A 157 32.03 1.21 -20.05
C SER A 157 32.72 -0.04 -20.58
N ARG A 158 32.35 -0.44 -21.81
CA ARG A 158 32.91 -1.56 -22.58
C ARG A 158 33.01 -1.17 -24.04
N THR A 159 34.13 -1.44 -24.68
CA THR A 159 34.32 -1.12 -26.10
C THR A 159 33.57 -2.11 -27.00
N ILE A 160 32.77 -1.61 -27.95
CA ILE A 160 32.04 -2.38 -28.98
C ILE A 160 32.81 -2.37 -30.28
N ALA A 161 33.28 -1.19 -30.72
CA ALA A 161 34.04 -0.98 -31.90
C ALA A 161 35.03 0.20 -31.75
N GLY A 162 36.09 0.24 -32.54
CA GLY A 162 37.14 1.25 -32.44
C GLY A 162 38.27 0.90 -31.48
N PRO A 163 39.23 1.81 -31.28
CA PRO A 163 40.45 1.55 -30.51
C PRO A 163 40.19 1.52 -29.00
N GLU A 164 40.68 0.50 -28.33
CA GLU A 164 40.54 0.29 -26.87
C GLU A 164 41.30 1.34 -26.05
N HIS A 165 42.33 1.95 -26.56
CA HIS A 165 43.16 2.94 -25.83
C HIS A 165 42.34 4.19 -25.47
N LEU A 166 41.33 4.59 -26.27
CA LEU A 166 40.47 5.71 -25.95
C LEU A 166 39.69 5.46 -24.65
N ARG A 167 39.10 4.26 -24.50
CA ARG A 167 38.43 3.87 -23.27
C ARG A 167 39.40 3.86 -22.10
N GLN A 168 40.61 3.36 -22.28
CA GLN A 168 41.63 3.35 -21.22
C GLN A 168 42.01 4.77 -20.77
N ARG A 169 42.19 5.71 -21.73
CA ARG A 169 42.42 7.14 -21.39
C ARG A 169 41.25 7.75 -20.63
N MET A 170 40.02 7.53 -21.10
CA MET A 170 38.83 7.98 -20.39
C MET A 170 38.81 7.42 -18.95
N GLN A 171 39.12 6.14 -18.75
CA GLN A 171 39.19 5.54 -17.42
C GLN A 171 40.29 6.12 -16.54
N GLN A 172 41.43 6.54 -17.12
CA GLN A 172 42.47 7.21 -16.37
C GLN A 172 42.05 8.59 -15.89
N VAL A 173 41.47 9.45 -16.74
CA VAL A 173 41.02 10.80 -16.39
C VAL A 173 39.80 10.79 -15.45
N THR A 174 39.04 9.70 -15.43
CA THR A 174 37.89 9.48 -14.51
C THR A 174 38.22 8.59 -13.32
N SER A 175 39.50 8.30 -13.09
CA SER A 175 39.95 7.43 -11.98
C SER A 175 39.60 8.00 -10.60
N THR A 176 39.72 7.18 -9.56
CA THR A 176 39.44 7.58 -8.17
C THR A 176 40.42 8.65 -7.67
N ASP A 177 41.62 8.67 -8.22
CA ASP A 177 42.66 9.67 -7.88
C ASP A 177 42.38 11.02 -8.58
N ALA A 178 41.77 10.98 -9.77
CA ALA A 178 41.47 12.19 -10.55
C ALA A 178 40.18 12.89 -10.11
N MET A 179 39.15 12.12 -9.71
CA MET A 179 37.86 12.69 -9.31
C MET A 179 37.07 11.73 -8.43
N TRP A 180 36.12 12.25 -7.67
CA TRP A 180 35.22 11.44 -6.82
C TRP A 180 35.99 10.46 -5.93
N PRO A 181 36.85 10.90 -4.99
CA PRO A 181 37.47 9.99 -4.03
C PRO A 181 36.43 9.12 -3.34
N SER A 182 36.78 7.90 -2.96
CA SER A 182 35.86 6.90 -2.40
C SER A 182 34.92 7.44 -1.34
N LYS A 183 35.41 8.32 -0.44
CA LYS A 183 34.61 8.97 0.60
C LYS A 183 33.50 9.85 0.03
N HIS A 184 33.83 10.73 -0.91
CA HIS A 184 32.84 11.65 -1.50
C HIS A 184 31.83 10.88 -2.37
N PHE A 185 32.30 9.91 -3.15
CA PHE A 185 31.43 9.06 -3.95
C PHE A 185 30.45 8.26 -3.09
N TYR A 186 30.93 7.64 -2.01
CA TYR A 186 30.08 6.90 -1.09
C TYR A 186 28.98 7.79 -0.47
N LEU A 187 29.35 9.00 0.00
CA LEU A 187 28.38 9.94 0.59
C LEU A 187 27.31 10.33 -0.44
N ALA A 188 27.72 10.67 -1.67
CA ALA A 188 26.78 11.04 -2.73
C ALA A 188 25.85 9.88 -3.11
N LYS A 189 26.37 8.65 -3.24
CA LYS A 189 25.55 7.46 -3.52
C LYS A 189 24.61 7.10 -2.37
N ARG A 190 24.99 7.36 -1.13
CA ARG A 190 24.11 7.18 0.04
C ARG A 190 22.93 8.14 0.00
N GLU A 191 23.16 9.41 -0.33
CA GLU A 191 22.07 10.40 -0.44
C GLU A 191 21.17 10.12 -1.67
N GLU A 192 21.74 9.73 -2.82
CA GLU A 192 20.97 9.27 -4.00
C GLU A 192 20.07 8.09 -3.65
N ARG A 193 20.62 7.07 -2.95
CA ARG A 193 19.85 5.90 -2.50
C ARG A 193 18.71 6.30 -1.57
N LYS A 194 18.97 7.18 -0.61
CA LYS A 194 17.95 7.68 0.32
C LYS A 194 16.83 8.43 -0.41
N ALA A 195 17.19 9.34 -1.33
CA ALA A 195 16.22 10.06 -2.13
C ALA A 195 15.39 9.12 -3.03
N ARG A 196 16.01 8.10 -3.62
CA ARG A 196 15.33 7.08 -4.41
C ARG A 196 14.39 6.24 -3.55
N HIS A 197 14.81 5.75 -2.39
CA HIS A 197 13.94 5.00 -1.48
C HIS A 197 12.74 5.83 -1.02
N GLY A 198 12.93 7.13 -0.74
CA GLY A 198 11.84 8.05 -0.38
C GLY A 198 10.74 8.14 -1.43
N LYS A 199 11.06 8.04 -2.74
CA LYS A 199 10.07 7.98 -3.84
C LYS A 199 9.15 6.74 -3.76
N TYR A 200 9.57 5.71 -3.05
CA TYR A 200 8.84 4.46 -2.85
C TYR A 200 8.41 4.29 -1.38
N ASN A 201 8.21 5.40 -0.66
CA ASN A 201 7.77 5.43 0.75
C ASN A 201 8.70 4.70 1.72
N ASP A 202 9.97 4.57 1.39
CA ASP A 202 10.98 3.85 2.19
C ASP A 202 10.57 2.42 2.58
N THR A 203 9.81 1.74 1.71
CA THR A 203 9.29 0.39 1.97
C THR A 203 9.55 -0.56 0.80
N GLU A 204 9.88 -1.79 1.15
CA GLU A 204 9.99 -2.93 0.24
C GLU A 204 8.61 -3.50 -0.15
N TYR A 205 7.54 -3.08 0.54
CA TYR A 205 6.23 -3.73 0.53
C TYR A 205 5.15 -3.01 -0.29
N ASN A 206 5.55 -2.23 -1.30
CA ASN A 206 4.57 -1.64 -2.20
C ASN A 206 3.81 -2.73 -2.97
N LEU A 207 2.49 -2.59 -3.11
CA LEU A 207 1.65 -3.56 -3.83
C LEU A 207 2.05 -3.71 -5.31
N GLU A 208 2.44 -2.62 -5.94
CA GLU A 208 2.95 -2.58 -7.32
C GLU A 208 4.40 -2.09 -7.33
N PRO A 209 5.36 -2.92 -6.86
CA PRO A 209 6.73 -2.50 -6.67
C PRO A 209 7.46 -2.30 -8.00
N ASN A 210 8.46 -1.42 -8.00
CA ASN A 210 9.39 -1.29 -9.11
C ASN A 210 10.59 -2.21 -8.90
N VAL A 211 10.73 -3.23 -9.74
CA VAL A 211 11.75 -4.29 -9.62
C VAL A 211 13.18 -3.74 -9.65
N LYS A 212 13.40 -2.62 -10.35
CA LYS A 212 14.71 -1.96 -10.49
C LYS A 212 14.98 -0.98 -9.36
N GLY A 213 14.02 -0.08 -9.07
CA GLY A 213 14.22 1.11 -8.26
C GLY A 213 13.75 1.07 -6.82
N SER A 214 12.77 0.22 -6.46
CA SER A 214 12.27 0.10 -5.08
C SER A 214 13.35 -0.38 -4.11
N PRO A 215 13.20 -0.13 -2.79
CA PRO A 215 14.08 -0.72 -1.78
C PRO A 215 14.18 -2.24 -1.96
N GLY A 216 15.40 -2.77 -1.90
CA GLY A 216 15.67 -4.18 -2.19
C GLY A 216 15.62 -4.58 -3.68
N GLY A 217 15.43 -3.62 -4.60
CA GLY A 217 15.47 -3.85 -6.03
C GLY A 217 16.90 -3.92 -6.61
N LEU A 218 17.00 -4.16 -7.92
CA LEU A 218 18.28 -4.31 -8.63
C LEU A 218 19.23 -3.14 -8.43
N ARG A 219 18.71 -1.91 -8.29
CA ARG A 219 19.52 -0.70 -8.10
C ARG A 219 20.28 -0.69 -6.77
N ASP A 220 19.80 -1.41 -5.74
CA ASP A 220 20.52 -1.53 -4.48
C ASP A 220 21.78 -2.40 -4.64
N ILE A 221 21.70 -3.51 -5.38
CA ILE A 221 22.84 -4.35 -5.72
C ILE A 221 23.86 -3.56 -6.56
N GLN A 222 23.38 -2.82 -7.56
CA GLN A 222 24.20 -1.98 -8.41
C GLN A 222 24.92 -0.88 -7.60
N THR A 223 24.24 -0.28 -6.63
CA THR A 223 24.85 0.74 -5.74
C THR A 223 26.02 0.17 -4.96
N VAL A 224 25.89 -1.06 -4.43
CA VAL A 224 26.98 -1.77 -3.75
C VAL A 224 28.16 -1.98 -4.71
N LEU A 225 27.91 -2.43 -5.94
CA LEU A 225 28.95 -2.65 -6.94
C LEU A 225 29.68 -1.37 -7.35
N TRP A 226 28.98 -0.25 -7.49
CA TRP A 226 29.60 1.04 -7.83
C TRP A 226 30.51 1.55 -6.72
N VAL A 227 30.10 1.43 -5.46
CA VAL A 227 30.93 1.77 -4.31
C VAL A 227 32.16 0.85 -4.25
N ALA A 228 31.96 -0.45 -4.47
CA ALA A 228 33.04 -1.42 -4.54
C ALA A 228 34.04 -1.11 -5.66
N ARG A 229 33.56 -0.70 -6.84
CA ARG A 229 34.42 -0.30 -7.96
C ARG A 229 35.30 0.89 -7.60
N ARG A 230 34.74 1.90 -6.92
CA ARG A 230 35.50 3.07 -6.46
C ARG A 230 36.51 2.75 -5.38
N GLN A 231 36.17 1.83 -4.46
CA GLN A 231 37.03 1.49 -3.32
C GLN A 231 38.08 0.43 -3.67
N PHE A 232 37.74 -0.59 -4.46
CA PHE A 232 38.54 -1.77 -4.71
C PHE A 232 38.88 -2.01 -6.19
N GLY A 233 38.40 -1.19 -7.08
CA GLY A 233 38.59 -1.34 -8.53
C GLY A 233 37.77 -2.46 -9.19
N THR A 234 36.81 -3.11 -8.50
CA THR A 234 36.06 -4.26 -9.01
C THR A 234 34.54 -4.00 -9.10
N LEU A 235 33.91 -4.49 -10.18
CA LEU A 235 32.45 -4.56 -10.36
C LEU A 235 31.89 -5.97 -10.12
N ASN A 236 32.68 -6.87 -9.55
CA ASN A 236 32.31 -8.27 -9.35
C ASN A 236 31.92 -8.50 -7.88
N LEU A 237 30.68 -8.98 -7.64
CA LEU A 237 30.23 -9.36 -6.30
C LEU A 237 31.10 -10.43 -5.64
N GLN A 238 31.59 -11.40 -6.42
CA GLN A 238 32.49 -12.46 -5.90
C GLN A 238 33.79 -11.87 -5.34
N ALA A 239 34.33 -10.83 -5.95
CA ALA A 239 35.56 -10.19 -5.46
C ALA A 239 35.36 -9.56 -4.06
N LEU A 240 34.14 -9.14 -3.71
CA LEU A 240 33.84 -8.64 -2.38
C LEU A 240 34.01 -9.70 -1.27
N VAL A 241 33.89 -10.98 -1.62
CA VAL A 241 34.22 -12.08 -0.68
C VAL A 241 35.71 -12.07 -0.35
N GLY A 242 36.55 -11.94 -1.39
CA GLY A 242 38.01 -11.84 -1.20
C GLY A 242 38.47 -10.62 -0.38
N HIS A 243 37.70 -9.52 -0.44
CA HIS A 243 37.91 -8.31 0.38
C HIS A 243 37.28 -8.39 1.79
N GLY A 244 36.59 -9.48 2.16
CA GLY A 244 35.92 -9.63 3.46
C GLY A 244 34.62 -8.85 3.63
N PHE A 245 34.09 -8.22 2.54
CA PHE A 245 32.84 -7.48 2.56
C PHE A 245 31.60 -8.37 2.43
N LEU A 246 31.74 -9.57 1.87
CA LEU A 246 30.71 -10.59 1.78
C LEU A 246 31.24 -11.91 2.31
N LEU A 247 30.36 -12.69 2.92
CA LEU A 247 30.58 -14.12 3.12
C LEU A 247 30.14 -14.86 1.85
N GLU A 248 30.69 -16.09 1.63
CA GLU A 248 30.29 -16.91 0.48
C GLU A 248 28.77 -17.17 0.43
N SER A 249 28.14 -17.40 1.60
CA SER A 249 26.69 -17.56 1.73
C SER A 249 25.89 -16.28 1.41
N GLU A 250 26.46 -15.11 1.70
CA GLU A 250 25.85 -13.81 1.38
C GLU A 250 25.94 -13.53 -0.12
N TYR A 251 27.07 -13.85 -0.72
CA TYR A 251 27.26 -13.79 -2.17
C TYR A 251 26.25 -14.70 -2.90
N ALA A 252 26.12 -15.96 -2.47
CA ALA A 252 25.18 -16.91 -3.07
C ALA A 252 23.73 -16.41 -2.98
N LEU A 253 23.35 -15.81 -1.84
CA LEU A 253 22.03 -15.23 -1.65
C LEU A 253 21.80 -14.01 -2.54
N LEU A 254 22.77 -13.08 -2.64
CA LEU A 254 22.63 -11.91 -3.53
C LEU A 254 22.56 -12.32 -5.00
N SER A 255 23.41 -13.26 -5.43
CA SER A 255 23.45 -13.77 -6.81
C SER A 255 22.11 -14.41 -7.21
N SER A 256 21.61 -15.35 -6.38
CA SER A 256 20.32 -16.00 -6.65
C SER A 256 19.13 -15.02 -6.59
N SER A 257 19.21 -14.01 -5.74
CA SER A 257 18.19 -12.95 -5.63
C SER A 257 18.21 -12.04 -6.85
N GLN A 258 19.39 -11.69 -7.35
CA GLN A 258 19.55 -10.90 -8.59
C GLN A 258 18.99 -11.66 -9.80
N GLU A 259 19.28 -12.95 -9.92
CA GLU A 259 18.76 -13.80 -10.98
C GLU A 259 17.23 -13.90 -10.94
N PHE A 260 16.65 -14.03 -9.74
CA PHE A 260 15.20 -14.01 -9.57
C PHE A 260 14.59 -12.68 -10.05
N LEU A 261 15.16 -11.52 -9.65
CA LEU A 261 14.68 -10.21 -10.09
C LEU A 261 14.89 -10.01 -11.59
N TRP A 262 15.98 -10.50 -12.18
CA TRP A 262 16.17 -10.49 -13.63
C TRP A 262 15.10 -11.30 -14.34
N LYS A 263 14.76 -12.50 -13.82
CA LYS A 263 13.68 -13.33 -14.36
C LYS A 263 12.33 -12.61 -14.32
N VAL A 264 12.01 -11.95 -13.21
CA VAL A 264 10.78 -11.14 -13.10
C VAL A 264 10.79 -9.97 -14.07
N ARG A 265 11.91 -9.24 -14.17
CA ARG A 265 12.05 -8.10 -15.08
C ARG A 265 11.97 -8.50 -16.56
N TYR A 266 12.58 -9.62 -16.93
CA TYR A 266 12.49 -10.18 -18.27
C TYR A 266 11.05 -10.50 -18.64
N ALA A 267 10.34 -11.21 -17.76
CA ALA A 267 8.92 -11.54 -17.92
C ALA A 267 8.06 -10.27 -18.05
N LEU A 268 8.32 -9.23 -17.24
CA LEU A 268 7.62 -7.96 -17.32
C LEU A 268 7.78 -7.30 -18.71
N HIS A 269 9.01 -7.15 -19.17
CA HIS A 269 9.30 -6.54 -20.47
C HIS A 269 8.68 -7.34 -21.62
N MET A 270 8.81 -8.68 -21.58
CA MET A 270 8.22 -9.58 -22.57
C MET A 270 6.69 -9.47 -22.63
N LEU A 271 6.02 -9.44 -21.47
CA LEU A 271 4.56 -9.36 -21.38
C LEU A 271 4.02 -7.97 -21.68
N ALA A 272 4.79 -6.92 -21.38
CA ALA A 272 4.41 -5.53 -21.64
C ALA A 272 4.69 -5.11 -23.09
N GLY A 273 5.59 -5.79 -23.81
CA GLY A 273 6.07 -5.38 -25.13
C GLY A 273 6.84 -4.06 -25.14
N ARG A 274 7.37 -3.65 -23.97
CA ARG A 274 8.12 -2.41 -23.75
C ARG A 274 8.95 -2.51 -22.46
N ALA A 275 9.84 -1.54 -22.21
CA ALA A 275 10.50 -1.39 -20.92
C ALA A 275 9.46 -1.08 -19.84
N GLU A 276 9.22 -2.04 -18.95
CA GLU A 276 8.31 -1.91 -17.81
C GLU A 276 8.97 -2.52 -16.58
N ASP A 277 9.31 -1.67 -15.62
CA ASP A 277 9.95 -2.10 -14.37
C ASP A 277 8.97 -2.16 -13.20
N ARG A 278 7.70 -1.73 -13.39
CA ARG A 278 6.67 -1.74 -12.36
C ARG A 278 5.85 -3.01 -12.45
N LEU A 279 5.88 -3.78 -11.38
CA LEU A 279 5.15 -5.04 -11.24
C LEU A 279 3.67 -4.77 -10.91
N LEU A 280 2.93 -4.29 -11.94
CA LEU A 280 1.51 -3.95 -11.84
C LEU A 280 0.67 -5.22 -11.59
N PHE A 281 -0.49 -5.08 -10.96
CA PHE A 281 -1.38 -6.21 -10.63
C PHE A 281 -1.65 -7.14 -11.82
N ASP A 282 -1.88 -6.59 -13.02
CA ASP A 282 -2.11 -7.37 -14.24
C ASP A 282 -0.94 -8.28 -14.58
N TYR A 283 0.27 -7.77 -14.40
CA TYR A 283 1.48 -8.54 -14.67
C TYR A 283 1.78 -9.53 -13.56
N GLN A 284 1.43 -9.23 -12.31
CA GLN A 284 1.59 -10.17 -11.19
C GLN A 284 0.85 -11.48 -11.46
N VAL A 285 -0.43 -11.41 -11.90
CA VAL A 285 -1.23 -12.59 -12.26
C VAL A 285 -0.58 -13.39 -13.38
N LYS A 286 -0.20 -12.69 -14.48
CA LYS A 286 0.40 -13.32 -15.67
C LYS A 286 1.76 -13.96 -15.37
N ILE A 287 2.59 -13.32 -14.55
CA ILE A 287 3.91 -13.81 -14.16
C ILE A 287 3.78 -14.99 -13.21
N ALA A 288 2.85 -14.93 -12.23
CA ALA A 288 2.57 -16.06 -11.36
C ALA A 288 2.22 -17.33 -12.18
N ALA A 289 1.33 -17.19 -13.18
CA ALA A 289 0.97 -18.28 -14.08
C ALA A 289 2.18 -18.74 -14.93
N LEU A 290 2.95 -17.81 -15.51
CA LEU A 290 4.14 -18.11 -16.32
C LEU A 290 5.21 -18.87 -15.53
N PHE A 291 5.34 -18.58 -14.23
CA PHE A 291 6.31 -19.24 -13.34
C PHE A 291 5.75 -20.52 -12.71
N GLY A 292 4.52 -20.93 -13.06
CA GLY A 292 3.93 -22.19 -12.64
C GLY A 292 3.40 -22.19 -11.20
N TYR A 293 3.16 -21.03 -10.60
CA TYR A 293 2.49 -20.94 -9.30
C TYR A 293 1.02 -21.37 -9.44
N LYS A 294 0.52 -22.11 -8.46
CA LYS A 294 -0.87 -22.64 -8.43
C LYS A 294 -1.58 -22.13 -7.18
N ASP A 295 -2.90 -22.06 -7.29
CA ASP A 295 -3.76 -21.82 -6.13
C ASP A 295 -3.65 -22.99 -5.15
N GLY A 296 -3.61 -22.68 -3.86
CA GLY A 296 -3.56 -23.63 -2.76
C GLY A 296 -4.66 -23.37 -1.74
N GLU A 297 -4.76 -24.20 -0.71
CA GLU A 297 -5.68 -23.96 0.40
C GLU A 297 -5.36 -22.62 1.09
N GLY A 298 -6.31 -21.67 1.03
CA GLY A 298 -6.22 -20.36 1.67
C GLY A 298 -5.29 -19.34 1.01
N LYS A 299 -4.62 -19.65 -0.11
CA LYS A 299 -3.75 -18.71 -0.85
C LYS A 299 -3.90 -18.85 -2.36
N ARG A 300 -3.93 -17.70 -3.05
CA ARG A 300 -3.92 -17.62 -4.51
C ARG A 300 -2.49 -17.79 -5.06
N SER A 301 -2.37 -18.24 -6.29
CA SER A 301 -1.09 -18.35 -7.02
C SER A 301 -0.28 -17.06 -7.02
N ILE A 302 -0.95 -15.94 -7.19
CA ILE A 302 -0.36 -14.59 -7.14
C ILE A 302 0.22 -14.28 -5.74
N GLU A 303 -0.44 -14.67 -4.68
CA GLU A 303 0.02 -14.43 -3.31
C GLU A 303 1.27 -15.26 -2.99
N HIS A 304 1.33 -16.49 -3.50
CA HIS A 304 2.54 -17.32 -3.42
C HIS A 304 3.74 -16.69 -4.16
N PHE A 305 3.51 -16.22 -5.40
CA PHE A 305 4.53 -15.53 -6.19
C PHE A 305 5.01 -14.26 -5.48
N MET A 306 4.09 -13.39 -5.05
CA MET A 306 4.45 -12.13 -4.41
C MET A 306 5.11 -12.34 -3.05
N GLN A 307 4.72 -13.36 -2.28
CA GLN A 307 5.42 -13.71 -1.05
C GLN A 307 6.90 -14.07 -1.32
N LYS A 308 7.16 -14.83 -2.39
CA LYS A 308 8.54 -15.10 -2.81
C LYS A 308 9.27 -13.84 -3.21
N TYR A 309 8.61 -12.97 -3.99
CA TYR A 309 9.16 -11.68 -4.42
C TYR A 309 9.57 -10.81 -3.20
N TYR A 310 8.65 -10.61 -2.24
CA TYR A 310 8.94 -9.80 -1.06
C TYR A 310 10.06 -10.38 -0.20
N ARG A 311 10.11 -11.68 -0.02
CA ARG A 311 11.22 -12.34 0.70
C ARG A 311 12.57 -12.12 0.02
N VAL A 312 12.60 -12.12 -1.30
CA VAL A 312 13.81 -11.83 -2.08
C VAL A 312 14.25 -10.37 -1.90
N VAL A 313 13.35 -9.41 -2.08
CA VAL A 313 13.71 -7.98 -1.95
C VAL A 313 14.08 -7.60 -0.52
N MET A 314 13.45 -8.23 0.49
CA MET A 314 13.85 -8.09 1.89
C MET A 314 15.29 -8.58 2.12
N GLY A 315 15.63 -9.73 1.57
CA GLY A 315 16.98 -10.29 1.68
C GLY A 315 18.04 -9.39 1.02
N ILE A 316 17.74 -8.82 -0.15
CA ILE A 316 18.61 -7.85 -0.83
C ILE A 316 18.75 -6.57 0.01
N SER A 317 17.64 -6.05 0.50
CA SER A 317 17.62 -4.83 1.33
C SER A 317 18.46 -5.00 2.59
N GLU A 318 18.30 -6.14 3.28
CA GLU A 318 19.09 -6.50 4.47
C GLU A 318 20.60 -6.54 4.17
N LEU A 319 20.99 -7.29 3.14
CA LEU A 319 22.39 -7.44 2.78
C LEU A 319 22.99 -6.14 2.26
N SER A 320 22.25 -5.37 1.45
CA SER A 320 22.70 -4.07 0.98
C SER A 320 22.97 -3.11 2.12
N ASP A 321 22.12 -3.10 3.15
CA ASP A 321 22.33 -2.26 4.33
C ASP A 321 23.54 -2.72 5.15
N LEU A 322 23.71 -4.01 5.32
CA LEU A 322 24.88 -4.58 6.00
C LEU A 322 26.19 -4.17 5.30
N ILE A 323 26.23 -4.31 3.97
CA ILE A 323 27.40 -3.96 3.17
C ILE A 323 27.65 -2.45 3.20
N ASN A 324 26.58 -1.64 3.08
CA ASN A 324 26.71 -0.18 3.15
C ASN A 324 27.20 0.27 4.54
N GLN A 325 26.77 -0.37 5.62
CA GLN A 325 27.29 -0.09 6.95
C GLN A 325 28.78 -0.46 7.04
N HIS A 326 29.18 -1.57 6.44
CA HIS A 326 30.59 -1.95 6.39
C HIS A 326 31.43 -0.96 5.56
N PHE A 327 30.90 -0.48 4.42
CA PHE A 327 31.54 0.61 3.67
C PHE A 327 31.64 1.89 4.50
N GLU A 328 30.62 2.24 5.28
CA GLU A 328 30.68 3.39 6.19
C GLU A 328 31.84 3.25 7.18
N GLU A 329 32.00 2.07 7.78
CA GLU A 329 33.07 1.80 8.72
C GLU A 329 34.46 1.88 8.07
N VAL A 330 34.64 1.30 6.88
CA VAL A 330 35.95 1.25 6.19
C VAL A 330 36.29 2.56 5.46
N ILE A 331 35.32 3.23 4.85
CA ILE A 331 35.58 4.40 4.00
C ILE A 331 35.54 5.69 4.81
N LEU A 332 34.54 5.87 5.70
CA LEU A 332 34.36 7.13 6.42
C LEU A 332 35.19 7.19 7.71
N ARG A 333 35.40 6.04 8.35
CA ARG A 333 36.04 5.94 9.67
C ARG A 333 37.43 5.26 9.63
N ALA A 334 38.03 5.18 8.44
CA ALA A 334 39.38 4.70 8.29
C ALA A 334 40.36 5.47 9.20
N GLY A 335 40.97 4.81 10.15
CA GLY A 335 41.94 5.40 11.10
C GLY A 335 41.32 6.03 12.36
N GLU A 336 40.02 6.08 12.53
CA GLU A 336 39.36 6.51 13.78
C GLU A 336 39.16 5.30 14.70
N SER A 337 40.01 5.14 15.69
CA SER A 337 39.86 4.11 16.73
C SER A 337 39.22 4.75 17.98
N ASN A 338 37.88 4.90 17.98
CA ASN A 338 37.19 5.30 19.18
C ASN A 338 37.13 4.14 20.18
N PRO A 339 37.41 4.36 21.46
CA PRO A 339 37.29 3.32 22.48
C PRO A 339 35.85 2.84 22.62
N ALA A 340 35.66 1.55 22.79
CA ALA A 340 34.35 0.98 23.06
C ALA A 340 33.95 1.25 24.51
N THR A 341 32.71 1.60 24.77
CA THR A 341 32.13 1.76 26.11
C THR A 341 31.38 0.48 26.46
N PRO A 342 31.78 -0.29 27.49
CA PRO A 342 31.08 -1.50 27.90
C PRO A 342 29.68 -1.20 28.38
N LEU A 343 28.68 -1.99 27.93
CA LEU A 343 27.33 -2.01 28.50
C LEU A 343 27.19 -3.12 29.54
N ASN A 344 27.73 -4.29 29.23
CA ASN A 344 27.81 -5.42 30.13
C ASN A 344 28.93 -6.38 29.67
N SER A 345 29.00 -7.58 30.24
CA SER A 345 30.01 -8.57 29.87
C SER A 345 29.91 -9.11 28.42
N ARG A 346 28.80 -8.91 27.76
CA ARG A 346 28.47 -9.43 26.39
C ARG A 346 28.51 -8.37 25.34
N PHE A 347 28.15 -7.13 25.69
CA PHE A 347 27.95 -6.05 24.74
C PHE A 347 28.68 -4.76 25.14
N GLN A 348 29.11 -4.05 24.12
CA GLN A 348 29.72 -2.72 24.22
C GLN A 348 29.21 -1.83 23.10
N VAL A 349 29.37 -0.51 23.25
CA VAL A 349 29.00 0.49 22.25
C VAL A 349 30.25 1.17 21.72
N ARG A 350 30.34 1.21 20.40
CA ARG A 350 31.37 2.00 19.69
C ARG A 350 30.66 2.85 18.65
N ASP A 351 30.98 4.15 18.61
CA ASP A 351 30.39 5.11 17.65
C ASP A 351 28.86 5.10 17.60
N ARG A 352 28.21 4.88 18.75
CA ARG A 352 26.75 4.72 18.88
C ARG A 352 26.17 3.45 18.25
N TYR A 353 26.98 2.46 17.93
CA TYR A 353 26.56 1.13 17.49
C TYR A 353 26.92 0.09 18.53
N ILE A 354 25.97 -0.81 18.83
CA ILE A 354 26.22 -1.92 19.73
C ILE A 354 26.99 -3.03 19.02
N GLU A 355 27.96 -3.59 19.70
CA GLU A 355 28.76 -4.73 19.21
C GLU A 355 28.95 -5.77 20.33
N VAL A 356 29.18 -7.01 19.93
CA VAL A 356 29.54 -8.07 20.89
C VAL A 356 30.98 -7.87 21.39
N THR A 357 31.23 -8.21 22.66
CA THR A 357 32.58 -8.16 23.24
C THR A 357 33.45 -9.30 22.75
N HIS A 358 32.87 -10.40 22.23
CA HIS A 358 33.60 -11.57 21.74
C HIS A 358 32.77 -12.31 20.68
N PRO A 359 33.38 -12.85 19.59
CA PRO A 359 32.66 -13.52 18.50
C PRO A 359 31.79 -14.70 18.91
N ASN A 360 32.06 -15.34 20.03
CA ASN A 360 31.32 -16.49 20.54
C ASN A 360 30.21 -16.13 21.55
N VAL A 361 29.84 -14.83 21.70
CA VAL A 361 28.84 -14.39 22.68
C VAL A 361 27.51 -15.15 22.52
N PHE A 362 26.97 -15.21 21.32
CA PHE A 362 25.67 -15.87 21.06
C PHE A 362 25.73 -17.39 21.24
N LYS A 363 26.86 -18.02 20.90
CA LYS A 363 27.07 -19.47 21.09
C LYS A 363 27.19 -19.85 22.57
N ARG A 364 27.88 -19.02 23.37
CA ARG A 364 28.07 -19.25 24.81
C ARG A 364 26.84 -18.85 25.63
N THR A 365 26.11 -17.86 25.15
CA THR A 365 25.00 -17.24 25.86
C THR A 365 23.88 -17.00 24.87
N PRO A 366 23.09 -18.01 24.46
CA PRO A 366 22.06 -17.86 23.43
C PRO A 366 21.03 -16.78 23.70
N PHE A 367 20.62 -16.53 24.95
CA PHE A 367 19.68 -15.47 25.29
C PHE A 367 20.17 -14.07 24.89
N ALA A 368 21.47 -13.87 24.69
CA ALA A 368 22.03 -12.62 24.17
C ALA A 368 21.46 -12.23 22.80
N ILE A 369 20.89 -13.20 22.03
CA ILE A 369 20.20 -12.96 20.77
C ILE A 369 18.97 -12.06 20.97
N ILE A 370 18.24 -12.17 22.08
CA ILE A 370 17.11 -11.30 22.41
C ILE A 370 17.60 -10.08 23.20
N GLU A 371 18.56 -10.27 24.14
CA GLU A 371 19.08 -9.22 25.00
C GLU A 371 19.57 -7.98 24.23
N ILE A 372 20.24 -8.17 23.08
CA ILE A 372 20.76 -7.06 22.28
C ILE A 372 19.67 -6.06 21.88
N PHE A 373 18.44 -6.52 21.55
CA PHE A 373 17.32 -5.67 21.19
C PHE A 373 16.72 -4.97 22.40
N VAL A 374 16.70 -5.60 23.56
CA VAL A 374 16.27 -5.00 24.83
C VAL A 374 17.22 -3.86 25.22
N LEU A 375 18.52 -4.11 25.16
CA LEU A 375 19.56 -3.08 25.41
C LEU A 375 19.40 -1.90 24.47
N MET A 376 19.16 -2.15 23.17
CA MET A 376 18.92 -1.07 22.22
C MET A 376 17.60 -0.30 22.45
N ALA A 377 16.61 -0.91 23.09
CA ALA A 377 15.38 -0.22 23.48
C ALA A 377 15.56 0.59 24.75
N GLN A 378 16.41 0.13 25.67
CA GLN A 378 16.76 0.82 26.92
C GLN A 378 17.74 1.98 26.71
N HIS A 379 18.52 1.94 25.60
CA HIS A 379 19.54 2.90 25.24
C HIS A 379 19.21 3.60 23.90
N PRO A 380 18.33 4.63 23.87
CA PRO A 380 17.87 5.29 22.63
C PRO A 380 18.99 5.94 21.82
N GLU A 381 20.11 6.27 22.44
CA GLU A 381 21.31 6.80 21.81
C GLU A 381 22.00 5.81 20.87
N ILE A 382 21.73 4.51 21.00
CA ILE A 382 22.27 3.47 20.13
C ILE A 382 21.53 3.47 18.80
N LYS A 383 22.25 3.80 17.73
CA LYS A 383 21.69 3.90 16.38
C LYS A 383 21.44 2.56 15.70
N GLY A 384 22.25 1.56 16.01
CA GLY A 384 22.20 0.26 15.33
C GLY A 384 23.15 -0.78 15.92
N VAL A 385 23.23 -1.92 15.23
CA VAL A 385 24.16 -3.00 15.52
C VAL A 385 25.31 -2.93 14.51
N ARG A 386 26.56 -3.16 14.92
CA ARG A 386 27.69 -3.19 13.98
C ARG A 386 27.61 -4.38 13.03
N ALA A 387 28.16 -4.21 11.83
CA ALA A 387 28.07 -5.18 10.73
C ALA A 387 28.52 -6.59 11.15
N ASP A 388 29.66 -6.71 11.82
CA ASP A 388 30.18 -8.00 12.30
C ASP A 388 29.27 -8.66 13.34
N SER A 389 28.65 -7.85 14.21
CA SER A 389 27.70 -8.37 15.20
C SER A 389 26.38 -8.79 14.58
N ILE A 390 25.92 -8.13 13.49
CA ILE A 390 24.77 -8.56 12.69
C ILE A 390 25.05 -9.93 12.05
N ARG A 391 26.26 -10.12 11.47
CA ARG A 391 26.66 -11.42 10.91
C ARG A 391 26.64 -12.53 11.93
N LEU A 392 27.25 -12.30 13.08
CA LEU A 392 27.24 -13.26 14.18
C LEU A 392 25.84 -13.59 14.68
N LEU A 393 24.96 -12.59 14.73
CA LEU A 393 23.56 -12.76 15.09
C LEU A 393 22.83 -13.63 14.05
N ARG A 394 23.03 -13.36 12.76
CA ARG A 394 22.43 -14.14 11.65
C ARG A 394 22.93 -15.58 11.65
N ASP A 395 24.22 -15.79 11.83
CA ASP A 395 24.80 -17.12 11.90
C ASP A 395 24.31 -17.92 13.11
N SER A 396 23.91 -17.21 14.18
CA SER A 396 23.41 -17.81 15.41
C SER A 396 21.91 -18.08 15.40
N ARG A 397 21.19 -17.75 14.31
CA ARG A 397 19.73 -18.00 14.21
C ARG A 397 19.31 -19.46 14.40
N HIS A 398 20.19 -20.40 14.06
CA HIS A 398 19.95 -21.82 14.26
C HIS A 398 19.84 -22.23 15.73
N LEU A 399 20.32 -21.41 16.66
CA LEU A 399 20.22 -21.62 18.10
C LEU A 399 18.80 -21.32 18.63
N ILE A 400 17.95 -20.69 17.82
CA ILE A 400 16.56 -20.40 18.17
C ILE A 400 15.72 -21.64 17.82
N ASP A 401 15.76 -22.62 18.69
CA ASP A 401 15.00 -23.85 18.65
C ASP A 401 13.85 -23.84 19.68
N ASP A 402 13.15 -24.95 19.89
CA ASP A 402 12.03 -25.05 20.81
C ASP A 402 12.45 -24.87 22.27
N GLU A 403 13.65 -25.32 22.65
CA GLU A 403 14.18 -25.14 24.00
C GLU A 403 14.53 -23.66 24.25
N PHE A 404 15.13 -23.00 23.25
CA PHE A 404 15.36 -21.55 23.32
C PHE A 404 14.06 -20.78 23.52
N ARG A 405 12.98 -21.14 22.81
CA ARG A 405 11.67 -20.46 22.90
C ARG A 405 10.98 -20.64 24.25
N LYS A 406 11.28 -21.73 24.97
CA LYS A 406 10.73 -22.05 26.30
C LYS A 406 11.58 -21.52 27.44
N ASP A 407 12.84 -21.16 27.20
CA ASP A 407 13.75 -20.66 28.23
C ASP A 407 13.21 -19.37 28.86
N ILE A 408 13.04 -19.38 30.17
CA ILE A 408 12.49 -18.27 30.94
C ILE A 408 13.27 -16.96 30.75
N ARG A 409 14.56 -17.03 30.48
CA ARG A 409 15.40 -15.86 30.19
C ARG A 409 14.97 -15.20 28.88
N ASN A 410 14.74 -16.01 27.84
CA ASN A 410 14.32 -15.53 26.52
C ASN A 410 12.90 -14.98 26.55
N THR A 411 11.97 -15.70 27.18
CA THR A 411 10.58 -15.26 27.30
C THR A 411 10.45 -13.98 28.12
N SER A 412 11.20 -13.86 29.24
CA SER A 412 11.21 -12.64 30.04
C SER A 412 11.81 -11.45 29.31
N LEU A 413 12.95 -11.64 28.61
CA LEU A 413 13.58 -10.59 27.79
C LEU A 413 12.67 -10.13 26.65
N PHE A 414 11.95 -11.04 26.00
CA PHE A 414 11.02 -10.68 24.95
C PHE A 414 9.86 -9.82 25.46
N ILE A 415 9.27 -10.19 26.60
CA ILE A 415 8.24 -9.37 27.27
C ILE A 415 8.80 -8.02 27.72
N GLU A 416 10.03 -7.99 28.24
CA GLU A 416 10.69 -6.75 28.67
C GLU A 416 10.87 -5.75 27.52
N LEU A 417 11.10 -6.23 26.28
CA LEU A 417 11.16 -5.37 25.10
C LEU A 417 9.87 -4.54 24.93
N PHE A 418 8.69 -5.13 25.20
CA PHE A 418 7.39 -4.44 25.09
C PHE A 418 7.11 -3.46 26.22
N LYS A 419 7.77 -3.60 27.37
CA LYS A 419 7.70 -2.66 28.49
C LYS A 419 8.61 -1.46 28.33
N CYS A 420 9.58 -1.52 27.38
CA CYS A 420 10.46 -0.41 27.12
C CYS A 420 9.69 0.84 26.71
N ARG A 421 10.10 1.99 27.24
CA ARG A 421 9.45 3.28 26.93
C ARG A 421 9.59 3.68 25.46
N GLU A 422 10.69 3.30 24.82
CA GLU A 422 11.01 3.66 23.44
C GLU A 422 11.58 2.46 22.66
N GLY A 423 11.66 2.58 21.35
CA GLY A 423 12.39 1.65 20.49
C GLY A 423 11.69 0.33 20.16
N ILE A 424 10.49 0.02 20.69
CA ILE A 424 9.78 -1.27 20.46
C ILE A 424 9.66 -1.56 18.96
N HIS A 425 8.96 -0.71 18.20
CA HIS A 425 8.76 -0.89 16.76
C HIS A 425 10.09 -0.99 16.00
N ARG A 426 11.06 -0.12 16.30
CA ARG A 426 12.37 -0.10 15.64
C ARG A 426 13.12 -1.42 15.85
N ASN A 427 13.07 -1.98 17.04
CA ASN A 427 13.75 -3.23 17.36
C ASN A 427 13.00 -4.47 16.86
N LEU A 428 11.66 -4.49 16.91
CA LEU A 428 10.89 -5.55 16.26
C LEU A 428 11.12 -5.58 14.73
N ARG A 429 11.17 -4.40 14.08
CA ARG A 429 11.52 -4.31 12.65
C ARG A 429 12.94 -4.85 12.38
N ARG A 430 13.90 -4.58 13.26
CA ARG A 430 15.25 -5.16 13.16
C ARG A 430 15.25 -6.67 13.38
N MET A 431 14.52 -7.15 14.40
CA MET A 431 14.36 -8.60 14.63
C MET A 431 13.74 -9.29 13.41
N ASN A 432 12.71 -8.70 12.80
CA ASN A 432 12.13 -9.21 11.55
C ASN A 432 13.17 -9.22 10.42
N ARG A 433 13.84 -8.09 10.21
CA ARG A 433 14.86 -7.91 9.17
C ARG A 433 16.03 -8.87 9.30
N TYR A 434 16.51 -9.11 10.53
CA TYR A 434 17.60 -10.05 10.78
C TYR A 434 17.13 -11.51 10.85
N GLY A 435 15.85 -11.78 10.56
CA GLY A 435 15.28 -13.13 10.58
C GLY A 435 15.19 -13.77 11.96
N ILE A 436 15.24 -12.96 13.02
CA ILE A 436 15.14 -13.41 14.43
C ILE A 436 13.67 -13.54 14.82
N LEU A 437 12.82 -12.56 14.50
CA LEU A 437 11.42 -12.52 14.94
C LEU A 437 10.66 -13.76 14.46
N GLY A 438 10.72 -14.07 13.16
CA GLY A 438 10.04 -15.23 12.59
C GLY A 438 10.62 -16.59 12.99
N ARG A 439 11.87 -16.61 13.51
CA ARG A 439 12.44 -17.80 14.14
C ARG A 439 11.99 -17.97 15.59
N TYR A 440 11.90 -16.86 16.32
CA TYR A 440 11.43 -16.85 17.70
C TYR A 440 9.92 -17.09 17.81
N LEU A 441 9.15 -16.49 16.90
CA LEU A 441 7.71 -16.70 16.72
C LEU A 441 7.47 -17.35 15.35
N PRO A 442 7.42 -18.69 15.24
CA PRO A 442 7.21 -19.39 13.96
C PRO A 442 5.91 -18.96 13.27
N GLU A 443 4.84 -18.69 14.04
CA GLU A 443 3.59 -18.16 13.59
C GLU A 443 3.76 -16.82 12.88
N PHE A 444 4.62 -15.91 13.37
CA PHE A 444 4.98 -14.68 12.68
C PHE A 444 5.80 -14.96 11.41
N GLY A 445 6.64 -15.97 11.43
CA GLY A 445 7.43 -16.39 10.27
C GLY A 445 6.60 -16.78 9.05
N HIS A 446 5.37 -17.26 9.25
CA HIS A 446 4.45 -17.62 8.18
C HIS A 446 3.92 -16.38 7.44
N ILE A 447 3.67 -15.29 8.14
CA ILE A 447 3.13 -14.06 7.55
C ILE A 447 4.19 -13.15 6.93
N VAL A 448 5.48 -13.43 7.11
CA VAL A 448 6.57 -12.62 6.53
C VAL A 448 6.48 -12.59 5.01
N GLY A 449 6.36 -11.38 4.46
CA GLY A 449 6.22 -11.12 3.04
C GLY A 449 4.88 -11.55 2.45
N GLN A 450 3.92 -11.97 3.27
CA GLN A 450 2.59 -12.35 2.79
C GLN A 450 1.78 -11.12 2.46
N MET A 451 1.27 -11.04 1.23
CA MET A 451 0.30 -10.00 0.84
C MET A 451 -1.11 -10.59 0.74
N GLN A 452 -2.11 -9.73 0.87
CA GLN A 452 -3.46 -9.96 0.42
C GLN A 452 -3.65 -9.27 -0.94
N HIS A 453 -4.19 -10.01 -1.90
CA HIS A 453 -4.41 -9.46 -3.23
C HIS A 453 -5.71 -8.67 -3.28
N ASP A 454 -5.67 -7.48 -2.68
CA ASP A 454 -6.74 -6.48 -2.69
C ASP A 454 -6.11 -5.05 -2.67
N LEU A 455 -6.93 -4.01 -2.84
CA LEU A 455 -6.49 -2.61 -2.75
C LEU A 455 -6.68 -2.00 -1.35
N PHE A 456 -7.27 -2.76 -0.44
CA PHE A 456 -7.51 -2.32 0.92
C PHE A 456 -6.22 -2.37 1.75
N HIS A 457 -5.47 -3.46 1.66
CA HIS A 457 -4.20 -3.67 2.36
C HIS A 457 -3.03 -3.23 1.49
N ILE A 458 -2.44 -2.07 1.76
CA ILE A 458 -1.30 -1.54 0.99
C ILE A 458 0.05 -2.11 1.41
N TYR A 459 0.08 -2.94 2.46
CA TYR A 459 1.28 -3.55 3.02
C TYR A 459 1.14 -5.08 3.10
N THR A 460 2.27 -5.78 3.20
CA THR A 460 2.29 -7.19 3.61
C THR A 460 1.82 -7.33 5.06
N VAL A 461 1.33 -8.52 5.44
CA VAL A 461 0.76 -8.76 6.78
C VAL A 461 1.76 -8.47 7.89
N ASP A 462 3.03 -8.88 7.72
CA ASP A 462 4.10 -8.58 8.68
C ASP A 462 4.41 -7.08 8.76
N ALA A 463 4.44 -6.38 7.63
CA ALA A 463 4.68 -4.94 7.60
C ALA A 463 3.50 -4.17 8.21
N HIS A 464 2.25 -4.58 7.93
CA HIS A 464 1.03 -4.05 8.54
C HIS A 464 1.09 -4.21 10.07
N THR A 465 1.35 -5.43 10.56
CA THR A 465 1.47 -5.74 11.98
C THR A 465 2.51 -4.86 12.69
N LEU A 466 3.69 -4.69 12.09
CA LEU A 466 4.72 -3.81 12.65
C LEU A 466 4.33 -2.33 12.57
N ASN A 467 3.64 -1.90 11.51
CA ASN A 467 3.11 -0.54 11.39
C ASN A 467 2.01 -0.26 12.42
N LEU A 468 1.17 -1.24 12.74
CA LEU A 468 0.18 -1.12 13.80
C LEU A 468 0.86 -0.79 15.14
N ILE A 469 1.91 -1.52 15.51
CA ILE A 469 2.71 -1.23 16.72
C ILE A 469 3.33 0.17 16.65
N LYS A 470 3.76 0.62 15.47
CA LYS A 470 4.25 1.99 15.26
C LYS A 470 3.16 3.02 15.52
N HIS A 471 1.93 2.81 15.04
CA HIS A 471 0.79 3.71 15.28
C HIS A 471 0.40 3.75 16.74
N LEU A 472 0.30 2.61 17.42
CA LEU A 472 0.08 2.55 18.86
C LEU A 472 1.10 3.39 19.65
N ARG A 473 2.37 3.33 19.26
CA ARG A 473 3.43 4.16 19.87
C ARG A 473 3.27 5.64 19.58
N LYS A 474 2.91 5.97 18.34
CA LYS A 474 2.75 7.35 17.90
C LYS A 474 1.59 8.09 18.57
N PHE A 475 0.55 7.39 19.05
CA PHE A 475 -0.53 8.05 19.79
C PHE A 475 -0.07 8.79 21.05
N ARG A 476 1.13 8.50 21.54
CA ARG A 476 1.77 9.24 22.65
C ARG A 476 2.49 10.51 22.22
N TRP A 477 2.54 10.80 20.91
CA TRP A 477 3.22 11.99 20.42
C TRP A 477 2.25 13.18 20.42
N PRO A 478 2.63 14.34 21.00
CA PRO A 478 1.77 15.51 21.07
C PRO A 478 1.23 15.97 19.71
N GLU A 479 2.04 15.84 18.66
CA GLU A 479 1.69 16.24 17.30
C GLU A 479 0.53 15.45 16.69
N LEU A 480 0.26 14.25 17.20
CA LEU A 480 -0.83 13.39 16.75
C LEU A 480 -2.06 13.45 17.66
N ALA A 481 -1.98 14.12 18.80
CA ALA A 481 -3.10 14.25 19.72
C ALA A 481 -4.28 15.01 19.10
N GLU A 482 -4.03 15.93 18.18
CA GLU A 482 -5.07 16.65 17.44
C GLU A 482 -5.79 15.73 16.45
N LYS A 483 -5.04 14.88 15.73
CA LYS A 483 -5.61 13.93 14.77
C LYS A 483 -6.30 12.74 15.42
N PHE A 484 -5.82 12.28 16.59
CA PHE A 484 -6.32 11.11 17.31
C PHE A 484 -6.60 11.41 18.81
N PRO A 485 -7.47 12.39 19.14
CA PRO A 485 -7.57 12.93 20.48
C PRO A 485 -7.96 11.88 21.53
N LEU A 486 -8.90 10.99 21.20
CA LEU A 486 -9.36 9.96 22.13
C LEU A 486 -8.33 8.83 22.27
N ALA A 487 -7.75 8.34 21.15
CA ALA A 487 -6.73 7.29 21.21
C ALA A 487 -5.48 7.76 21.97
N SER A 488 -5.04 9.00 21.73
CA SER A 488 -3.91 9.60 22.48
C SER A 488 -4.19 9.74 23.97
N LYS A 489 -5.42 10.08 24.34
CA LYS A 489 -5.82 10.15 25.76
C LYS A 489 -5.92 8.78 26.41
N LEU A 490 -6.36 7.76 25.66
CA LEU A 490 -6.58 6.42 26.22
C LEU A 490 -5.27 5.65 26.36
N ILE A 491 -4.36 5.72 25.38
CA ILE A 491 -3.10 4.95 25.38
C ILE A 491 -2.26 5.20 26.65
N ASP A 492 -2.33 6.42 27.21
CA ASP A 492 -1.62 6.77 28.43
C ASP A 492 -2.35 6.31 29.71
N LYS A 493 -3.62 5.94 29.58
CA LYS A 493 -4.45 5.45 30.69
C LYS A 493 -4.51 3.94 30.78
N LEU A 494 -4.02 3.23 29.75
CA LEU A 494 -4.00 1.77 29.76
C LEU A 494 -3.14 1.26 30.91
N PRO A 495 -3.66 0.37 31.77
CA PRO A 495 -2.93 -0.12 32.94
C PRO A 495 -1.61 -0.82 32.60
N LYS A 496 -1.62 -1.58 31.49
CA LYS A 496 -0.47 -2.36 31.00
C LYS A 496 -0.33 -2.17 29.48
N PRO A 497 0.32 -1.09 29.02
CA PRO A 497 0.45 -0.80 27.60
C PRO A 497 1.14 -1.89 26.77
N GLU A 498 1.94 -2.74 27.39
CA GLU A 498 2.58 -3.90 26.75
C GLU A 498 1.56 -4.89 26.17
N LEU A 499 0.38 -5.03 26.78
CA LEU A 499 -0.65 -5.97 26.34
C LEU A 499 -1.25 -5.58 24.99
N ILE A 500 -1.45 -4.28 24.72
CA ILE A 500 -1.97 -3.83 23.43
C ILE A 500 -0.95 -4.02 22.31
N TYR A 501 0.35 -3.89 22.60
CA TYR A 501 1.40 -4.18 21.60
C TYR A 501 1.45 -5.67 21.28
N LEU A 502 1.28 -6.54 22.29
CA LEU A 502 1.22 -7.99 22.10
C LEU A 502 -0.04 -8.40 21.34
N ALA A 503 -1.20 -7.86 21.68
CA ALA A 503 -2.43 -8.06 20.92
C ALA A 503 -2.27 -7.58 19.46
N GLY A 504 -1.67 -6.40 19.26
CA GLY A 504 -1.36 -5.88 17.93
C GLY A 504 -0.35 -6.73 17.16
N LEU A 505 0.57 -7.43 17.82
CA LEU A 505 1.49 -8.37 17.17
C LEU A 505 0.76 -9.62 16.66
N TYR A 506 -0.32 -10.02 17.32
CA TYR A 506 -1.03 -11.28 17.05
C TYR A 506 -2.37 -11.12 16.31
N HIS A 507 -2.94 -9.92 16.17
CA HIS A 507 -4.29 -9.71 15.64
C HIS A 507 -4.51 -10.36 14.26
N ASP A 508 -3.52 -10.30 13.38
CA ASP A 508 -3.53 -10.80 12.01
C ASP A 508 -2.67 -12.05 11.78
N ILE A 509 -2.14 -12.65 12.84
CA ILE A 509 -1.16 -13.75 12.74
C ILE A 509 -1.74 -15.00 12.05
N GLY A 510 -3.07 -15.16 12.09
CA GLY A 510 -3.80 -16.28 11.47
C GLY A 510 -4.01 -16.16 9.97
N LYS A 511 -3.72 -15.01 9.35
CA LYS A 511 -3.98 -14.77 7.93
C LYS A 511 -3.23 -15.75 7.01
N GLY A 512 -3.91 -16.16 5.93
CA GLY A 512 -3.36 -17.05 4.90
C GLY A 512 -3.25 -18.52 5.27
N ARG A 513 -3.93 -18.95 6.35
CA ARG A 513 -4.00 -20.37 6.77
C ARG A 513 -5.34 -21.04 6.44
N GLY A 514 -6.27 -20.29 5.81
CA GLY A 514 -7.66 -20.74 5.65
C GLY A 514 -8.47 -20.63 6.96
N GLY A 515 -9.78 -20.44 6.84
CA GLY A 515 -10.66 -20.20 7.99
C GLY A 515 -10.60 -18.77 8.54
N ASP A 516 -11.22 -18.55 9.71
CA ASP A 516 -11.23 -17.25 10.37
C ASP A 516 -9.86 -16.96 11.01
N HIS A 517 -9.20 -15.91 10.54
CA HIS A 517 -7.88 -15.53 11.02
C HIS A 517 -7.87 -15.02 12.46
N SER A 518 -9.00 -14.46 12.94
CA SER A 518 -9.13 -13.96 14.30
C SER A 518 -9.20 -15.11 15.30
N GLU A 519 -9.96 -16.17 14.97
CA GLU A 519 -10.01 -17.40 15.77
C GLU A 519 -8.66 -18.12 15.78
N LEU A 520 -8.04 -18.30 14.63
CA LEU A 520 -6.72 -18.92 14.53
C LEU A 520 -5.66 -18.10 15.28
N GLY A 521 -5.72 -16.78 15.17
CA GLY A 521 -4.84 -15.86 15.89
C GLY A 521 -5.01 -15.92 17.39
N ALA A 522 -6.25 -16.06 17.88
CA ALA A 522 -6.56 -16.21 19.30
C ALA A 522 -5.91 -17.47 19.90
N VAL A 523 -5.95 -18.59 19.16
CA VAL A 523 -5.29 -19.85 19.57
C VAL A 523 -3.77 -19.66 19.68
N ASP A 524 -3.17 -18.98 18.70
CA ASP A 524 -1.73 -18.71 18.72
C ASP A 524 -1.35 -17.73 19.85
N ALA A 525 -2.19 -16.73 20.10
CA ALA A 525 -1.98 -15.77 21.19
C ALA A 525 -2.07 -16.46 22.58
N GLU A 526 -3.00 -17.40 22.75
CA GLU A 526 -3.08 -18.20 23.98
C GLU A 526 -1.83 -19.06 24.19
N ALA A 527 -1.36 -19.72 23.11
CA ALA A 527 -0.14 -20.53 23.17
C ALA A 527 1.10 -19.66 23.51
N PHE A 528 1.17 -18.46 22.92
CA PHE A 528 2.21 -17.48 23.24
C PHE A 528 2.14 -17.06 24.71
N ALA A 529 0.96 -16.65 25.20
CA ALA A 529 0.78 -16.18 26.57
C ALA A 529 1.19 -17.25 27.60
N ARG A 530 0.82 -18.52 27.34
CA ARG A 530 1.22 -19.66 28.16
C ARG A 530 2.73 -19.88 28.15
N ARG A 531 3.35 -19.84 26.98
CA ARG A 531 4.80 -20.00 26.81
C ARG A 531 5.61 -18.90 27.53
N HIS A 532 5.07 -17.68 27.58
CA HIS A 532 5.69 -16.51 28.21
C HIS A 532 5.26 -16.30 29.65
N HIS A 533 4.51 -17.25 30.24
CA HIS A 533 4.05 -17.22 31.64
C HIS A 533 3.30 -15.93 32.00
N LEU A 534 2.46 -15.43 31.08
CA LEU A 534 1.66 -14.25 31.37
C LEU A 534 0.57 -14.58 32.40
N PRO A 535 0.21 -13.63 33.29
CA PRO A 535 -0.91 -13.78 34.24
C PRO A 535 -2.21 -14.11 33.49
N THR A 536 -3.11 -14.84 34.16
CA THR A 536 -4.38 -15.30 33.55
C THR A 536 -5.21 -14.16 32.96
N TRP A 537 -5.33 -13.05 33.68
CA TRP A 537 -6.08 -11.90 33.22
C TRP A 537 -5.41 -11.25 31.99
N ASP A 538 -4.10 -11.08 32.01
CA ASP A 538 -3.32 -10.52 30.90
C ASP A 538 -3.47 -11.40 29.64
N SER A 539 -3.40 -12.72 29.82
CA SER A 539 -3.60 -13.71 28.75
C SER A 539 -5.00 -13.62 28.16
N ALA A 540 -6.03 -13.59 29.01
CA ALA A 540 -7.42 -13.49 28.59
C ALA A 540 -7.69 -12.22 27.78
N LEU A 541 -7.15 -11.07 28.22
CA LEU A 541 -7.31 -9.80 27.51
C LEU A 541 -6.64 -9.83 26.14
N ILE A 542 -5.41 -10.34 26.01
CA ILE A 542 -4.72 -10.43 24.71
C ILE A 542 -5.51 -11.33 23.76
N VAL A 543 -5.92 -12.51 24.21
CA VAL A 543 -6.69 -13.48 23.41
C VAL A 543 -8.01 -12.86 22.95
N TRP A 544 -8.74 -12.21 23.86
CA TRP A 544 -10.00 -11.55 23.56
C TRP A 544 -9.82 -10.42 22.53
N LEU A 545 -8.79 -9.59 22.68
CA LEU A 545 -8.48 -8.53 21.73
C LEU A 545 -8.15 -9.07 20.33
N VAL A 546 -7.37 -10.13 20.24
CA VAL A 546 -7.02 -10.78 18.97
C VAL A 546 -8.26 -11.37 18.31
N GLN A 547 -9.08 -12.09 19.06
CA GLN A 547 -10.31 -12.72 18.56
C GLN A 547 -11.32 -11.68 18.07
N HIS A 548 -11.40 -10.53 18.71
CA HIS A 548 -12.47 -9.56 18.50
C HIS A 548 -12.00 -8.20 17.93
N HIS A 549 -10.78 -8.12 17.38
CA HIS A 549 -10.21 -6.85 16.92
C HIS A 549 -11.06 -6.15 15.83
N LEU A 550 -11.85 -6.89 15.03
CA LEU A 550 -12.71 -6.36 13.98
C LEU A 550 -14.10 -5.92 14.49
N VAL A 551 -14.54 -6.36 15.68
CA VAL A 551 -15.93 -6.19 16.12
C VAL A 551 -16.30 -4.72 16.24
N MET A 552 -15.43 -3.88 16.78
CA MET A 552 -15.73 -2.46 16.95
C MET A 552 -15.86 -1.74 15.62
N SER A 553 -14.96 -2.00 14.67
CA SER A 553 -15.03 -1.37 13.35
C SER A 553 -16.25 -1.84 12.55
N THR A 554 -16.58 -3.13 12.64
CA THR A 554 -17.77 -3.72 12.00
C THR A 554 -19.05 -3.14 12.58
N THR A 555 -19.17 -3.09 13.91
CA THR A 555 -20.36 -2.52 14.59
C THR A 555 -20.54 -1.05 14.22
N ALA A 556 -19.45 -0.24 14.26
CA ALA A 556 -19.53 1.18 13.94
C ALA A 556 -19.94 1.46 12.50
N GLN A 557 -19.53 0.62 11.56
CA GLN A 557 -19.75 0.86 10.13
C GLN A 557 -21.02 0.21 9.58
N ARG A 558 -21.51 -0.89 10.18
CA ARG A 558 -22.61 -1.68 9.63
C ARG A 558 -23.90 -1.62 10.45
N LYS A 559 -23.82 -1.24 11.73
CA LYS A 559 -25.01 -1.17 12.58
C LYS A 559 -25.50 0.26 12.78
N ASP A 560 -26.79 0.41 13.05
CA ASP A 560 -27.38 1.71 13.39
C ASP A 560 -27.05 2.08 14.83
N LEU A 561 -26.07 2.98 15.02
CA LEU A 561 -25.63 3.42 16.35
C LEU A 561 -26.65 4.33 17.05
N SER A 562 -27.72 4.74 16.38
CA SER A 562 -28.84 5.47 16.97
C SER A 562 -29.78 4.53 17.73
N ASP A 563 -29.71 3.22 17.49
CA ASP A 563 -30.49 2.22 18.19
C ASP A 563 -29.87 1.90 19.54
N PRO A 564 -30.57 2.18 20.65
CA PRO A 564 -30.09 1.88 22.00
C PRO A 564 -29.77 0.40 22.23
N GLN A 565 -30.46 -0.51 21.52
CA GLN A 565 -30.22 -1.93 21.64
C GLN A 565 -28.86 -2.33 21.06
N VAL A 566 -28.46 -1.75 19.93
CA VAL A 566 -27.13 -1.97 19.34
C VAL A 566 -26.03 -1.58 20.31
N ILE A 567 -26.20 -0.44 21.00
CA ILE A 567 -25.24 0.03 22.02
C ILE A 567 -25.26 -0.90 23.24
N HIS A 568 -26.43 -1.33 23.68
CA HIS A 568 -26.58 -2.25 24.81
C HIS A 568 -25.89 -3.60 24.54
N ASP A 569 -26.16 -4.20 23.38
CA ASP A 569 -25.59 -5.50 22.99
C ASP A 569 -24.06 -5.39 22.87
N PHE A 570 -23.57 -4.30 22.30
CA PHE A 570 -22.14 -4.06 22.21
C PHE A 570 -21.51 -3.82 23.59
N ALA A 571 -22.19 -3.13 24.50
CA ALA A 571 -21.73 -2.93 25.88
C ALA A 571 -21.70 -4.24 26.67
N GLN A 572 -22.70 -5.11 26.51
CA GLN A 572 -22.73 -6.46 27.09
C GLN A 572 -21.57 -7.31 26.54
N PHE A 573 -21.34 -7.26 25.25
CA PHE A 573 -20.25 -7.98 24.59
C PHE A 573 -18.87 -7.54 25.09
N VAL A 574 -18.64 -6.25 25.24
CA VAL A 574 -17.38 -5.68 25.74
C VAL A 574 -17.17 -5.94 27.24
N GLY A 575 -18.25 -5.90 28.02
CA GLY A 575 -18.30 -6.25 29.45
C GLY A 575 -17.81 -5.16 30.39
N ASP A 576 -16.64 -4.53 30.12
CA ASP A 576 -16.07 -3.51 31.02
C ASP A 576 -15.32 -2.39 30.28
N GLN A 577 -15.03 -1.30 31.00
CA GLN A 577 -14.33 -0.13 30.49
C GLN A 577 -12.90 -0.43 30.01
N THR A 578 -12.23 -1.41 30.62
CA THR A 578 -10.84 -1.76 30.25
C THR A 578 -10.80 -2.41 28.87
N HIS A 579 -11.65 -3.41 28.62
CA HIS A 579 -11.78 -4.02 27.31
C HIS A 579 -12.15 -2.98 26.23
N LEU A 580 -13.08 -2.06 26.54
CA LEU A 580 -13.48 -0.99 25.65
C LEU A 580 -12.31 -0.06 25.28
N ASP A 581 -11.52 0.35 26.28
CA ASP A 581 -10.40 1.26 26.08
C ASP A 581 -9.31 0.62 25.19
N TYR A 582 -8.95 -0.65 25.46
CA TYR A 582 -7.97 -1.37 24.65
C TYR A 582 -8.47 -1.61 23.22
N LEU A 583 -9.73 -2.04 23.08
CA LEU A 583 -10.32 -2.33 21.77
C LEU A 583 -10.39 -1.08 20.88
N TYR A 584 -10.80 0.07 21.46
CA TYR A 584 -10.83 1.33 20.72
C TYR A 584 -9.46 1.73 20.18
N VAL A 585 -8.43 1.70 21.04
CA VAL A 585 -7.08 2.10 20.65
C VAL A 585 -6.49 1.14 19.62
N LEU A 586 -6.75 -0.17 19.75
CA LEU A 586 -6.33 -1.18 18.79
C LEU A 586 -6.99 -0.97 17.43
N THR A 587 -8.31 -0.76 17.39
CA THR A 587 -9.08 -0.54 16.16
C THR A 587 -8.62 0.70 15.42
N VAL A 588 -8.38 1.81 16.11
CA VAL A 588 -7.86 3.04 15.49
C VAL A 588 -6.47 2.82 14.90
N ALA A 589 -5.60 2.10 15.59
CA ALA A 589 -4.26 1.79 15.12
C ALA A 589 -4.28 0.86 13.90
N ASP A 590 -5.15 -0.13 13.89
CA ASP A 590 -5.31 -1.11 12.82
C ASP A 590 -5.77 -0.46 11.51
N ILE A 591 -6.84 0.34 11.55
CA ILE A 591 -7.34 1.07 10.37
C ILE A 591 -6.22 1.94 9.76
N ASN A 592 -5.47 2.66 10.60
CA ASN A 592 -4.39 3.53 10.12
C ASN A 592 -3.17 2.76 9.62
N ALA A 593 -2.91 1.57 10.16
CA ALA A 593 -1.81 0.71 9.73
C ALA A 593 -2.12 -0.04 8.43
N THR A 594 -3.40 -0.31 8.16
CA THR A 594 -3.86 -0.98 6.93
C THR A 594 -3.69 -0.06 5.72
N ASN A 595 -4.29 1.12 5.79
CA ASN A 595 -4.14 2.15 4.77
C ASN A 595 -4.50 3.52 5.37
N PRO A 596 -3.56 4.48 5.45
CA PRO A 596 -3.82 5.80 6.03
C PRO A 596 -4.95 6.59 5.36
N SER A 597 -5.27 6.31 4.09
CA SER A 597 -6.37 6.96 3.36
C SER A 597 -7.75 6.49 3.81
N LEU A 598 -7.83 5.36 4.51
CA LEU A 598 -9.09 4.85 5.07
C LEU A 598 -9.54 5.62 6.31
N TRP A 599 -8.62 6.31 6.97
CA TRP A 599 -8.95 7.13 8.13
C TRP A 599 -9.44 8.50 7.68
N ASN A 600 -10.73 8.72 7.78
CA ASN A 600 -11.38 10.00 7.55
C ASN A 600 -12.12 10.46 8.80
N SER A 601 -12.62 11.70 8.77
CA SER A 601 -13.33 12.32 9.88
C SER A 601 -14.63 11.58 10.22
N TRP A 602 -15.32 11.01 9.24
CA TRP A 602 -16.55 10.26 9.45
C TRP A 602 -16.30 8.95 10.23
N ARG A 603 -15.31 8.14 9.85
CA ARG A 603 -14.94 6.93 10.61
C ARG A 603 -14.49 7.24 12.03
N ALA A 604 -13.71 8.32 12.18
CA ALA A 604 -13.31 8.80 13.50
C ALA A 604 -14.53 9.14 14.37
N SER A 605 -15.54 9.75 13.78
CA SER A 605 -16.80 10.12 14.44
C SER A 605 -17.59 8.88 14.87
N LEU A 606 -17.84 7.93 13.96
CA LEU A 606 -18.56 6.69 14.27
C LEU A 606 -17.92 5.89 15.41
N LEU A 607 -16.61 5.69 15.37
CA LEU A 607 -15.89 4.97 16.41
C LEU A 607 -15.95 5.69 17.76
N ARG A 608 -15.86 7.02 17.75
CA ARG A 608 -15.98 7.86 18.95
C ARG A 608 -17.39 7.81 19.52
N GLN A 609 -18.41 7.85 18.67
CA GLN A 609 -19.81 7.68 19.07
C GLN A 609 -20.02 6.33 19.74
N LEU A 610 -19.64 5.24 19.07
CA LEU A 610 -19.78 3.90 19.64
C LEU A 610 -19.07 3.78 20.99
N TYR A 611 -17.82 4.26 21.08
CA TYR A 611 -17.09 4.28 22.35
C TYR A 611 -17.81 5.07 23.44
N THR A 612 -18.28 6.28 23.13
CA THR A 612 -18.88 7.18 24.12
C THR A 612 -20.21 6.63 24.64
N GLU A 613 -21.08 6.15 23.74
CA GLU A 613 -22.36 5.58 24.14
C GLU A 613 -22.20 4.25 24.89
N THR A 614 -21.28 3.38 24.43
CA THR A 614 -20.94 2.15 25.15
C THR A 614 -20.42 2.45 26.56
N LYS A 615 -19.55 3.42 26.71
CA LYS A 615 -19.04 3.87 28.01
C LYS A 615 -20.15 4.40 28.93
N ARG A 616 -21.13 5.13 28.37
CA ARG A 616 -22.31 5.59 29.13
C ARG A 616 -23.16 4.40 29.59
N ALA A 617 -23.38 3.41 28.71
CA ALA A 617 -24.12 2.19 29.03
C ALA A 617 -23.43 1.37 30.15
N LEU A 618 -22.10 1.16 30.02
CA LEU A 618 -21.32 0.48 31.07
C LEU A 618 -21.37 1.19 32.44
N ARG A 619 -21.36 2.53 32.45
CA ARG A 619 -21.47 3.31 33.71
C ARG A 619 -22.84 3.28 34.34
N ARG A 620 -23.91 3.19 33.54
CA ARG A 620 -25.29 3.12 34.03
C ARG A 620 -25.58 1.76 34.62
N GLY A 621 -24.90 0.71 34.23
CA GLY A 621 -25.16 -0.68 34.52
C GLY A 621 -25.94 -1.36 33.41
N LEU A 622 -25.52 -2.58 33.05
CA LEU A 622 -26.10 -3.35 31.94
C LEU A 622 -27.50 -3.94 32.28
N GLU A 623 -27.95 -3.82 33.49
CA GLU A 623 -29.27 -4.30 33.95
C GLU A 623 -30.41 -3.31 33.59
N ASN A 624 -30.07 -2.05 33.22
CA ASN A 624 -31.03 -1.01 32.90
C ASN A 624 -30.77 -0.50 31.44
N PRO A 625 -31.29 -1.17 30.41
CA PRO A 625 -31.22 -0.65 29.04
C PRO A 625 -31.98 0.69 28.98
N LEU A 626 -31.58 1.55 28.04
CA LEU A 626 -32.28 2.79 27.74
C LEU A 626 -33.67 2.42 27.20
N ASP A 627 -34.73 2.92 27.89
CA ASP A 627 -36.07 2.84 27.36
C ASP A 627 -36.16 3.78 26.15
N ARG A 628 -36.60 3.22 25.02
CA ARG A 628 -36.77 3.89 23.74
C ARG A 628 -37.69 5.10 23.83
N GLU A 629 -38.78 4.97 24.56
CA GLU A 629 -39.75 6.06 24.81
C GLU A 629 -39.12 7.18 25.68
N GLU A 630 -38.30 6.85 26.64
CA GLU A 630 -37.60 7.83 27.46
C GLU A 630 -36.59 8.64 26.64
N GLN A 631 -35.87 8.03 25.71
CA GLN A 631 -34.93 8.70 24.84
C GLN A 631 -35.66 9.67 23.88
N ILE A 632 -36.78 9.24 23.30
CA ILE A 632 -37.61 10.09 22.46
C ILE A 632 -38.08 11.32 23.25
N ARG A 633 -38.64 11.13 24.44
CA ARG A 633 -39.10 12.23 25.31
C ARG A 633 -37.97 13.20 25.65
N GLN A 634 -36.80 12.71 25.98
CA GLN A 634 -35.63 13.54 26.29
C GLN A 634 -35.19 14.34 25.04
N THR A 635 -35.16 13.72 23.85
CA THR A 635 -34.79 14.40 22.60
C THR A 635 -35.82 15.50 22.27
N GLN A 636 -37.11 15.19 22.36
CA GLN A 636 -38.21 16.15 22.11
C GLN A 636 -38.15 17.32 23.09
N SER A 637 -38.04 17.05 24.40
CA SER A 637 -37.95 18.10 25.42
C SER A 637 -36.75 19.02 25.22
N ALA A 638 -35.59 18.49 24.94
CA ALA A 638 -34.37 19.29 24.73
C ALA A 638 -34.46 20.10 23.41
N ALA A 639 -35.07 19.54 22.37
CA ALA A 639 -35.32 20.24 21.11
C ALA A 639 -36.35 21.40 21.32
N LEU A 640 -37.40 21.14 22.03
CA LEU A 640 -38.44 22.14 22.33
C LEU A 640 -37.86 23.30 23.14
N ASP A 641 -37.04 23.02 24.17
CA ASP A 641 -36.32 24.06 24.93
C ASP A 641 -35.48 24.96 24.05
N THR A 642 -34.91 24.41 22.97
CA THR A 642 -34.05 25.15 22.02
C THR A 642 -34.94 26.00 21.08
N LEU A 643 -36.02 25.46 20.58
CA LEU A 643 -36.98 26.16 19.72
C LEU A 643 -37.66 27.33 20.43
N VAL A 644 -38.13 27.11 21.64
CA VAL A 644 -38.76 28.15 22.47
C VAL A 644 -37.82 29.31 22.75
N ARG A 645 -36.55 29.00 23.03
CA ARG A 645 -35.50 30.03 23.17
C ARG A 645 -35.25 30.79 21.85
N GLY A 646 -35.46 30.16 20.70
CA GLY A 646 -35.37 30.73 19.37
C GLY A 646 -36.62 31.57 18.97
N GLY A 647 -37.70 31.49 19.76
CA GLY A 647 -38.96 32.22 19.49
C GLY A 647 -40.02 31.43 18.72
N THR A 648 -39.82 30.13 18.51
CA THR A 648 -40.78 29.23 17.87
C THR A 648 -41.91 28.89 18.84
N ASP A 649 -43.16 28.88 18.36
CA ASP A 649 -44.31 28.47 19.16
C ASP A 649 -44.25 26.96 19.45
N PRO A 650 -44.33 26.53 20.69
CA PRO A 650 -44.35 25.10 21.06
C PRO A 650 -45.44 24.29 20.33
N ASP A 651 -46.62 24.85 20.18
CA ASP A 651 -47.77 24.16 19.58
C ASP A 651 -47.51 23.87 18.08
N ASP A 652 -46.87 24.77 17.35
CA ASP A 652 -46.46 24.55 15.95
C ASP A 652 -45.45 23.42 15.80
N ALA A 653 -44.48 23.37 16.74
CA ALA A 653 -43.46 22.31 16.76
C ALA A 653 -44.11 20.95 17.09
N GLU A 654 -44.97 20.87 18.10
CA GLU A 654 -45.68 19.65 18.50
C GLU A 654 -46.60 19.15 17.38
N GLN A 655 -47.30 20.07 16.69
CA GLN A 655 -48.14 19.74 15.55
C GLN A 655 -47.31 19.13 14.40
N LEU A 656 -46.14 19.67 14.06
CA LEU A 656 -45.24 19.07 13.09
C LEU A 656 -44.77 17.69 13.53
N TRP A 657 -44.36 17.56 14.81
CA TRP A 657 -43.87 16.31 15.36
C TRP A 657 -44.91 15.20 15.44
N SER A 658 -46.18 15.53 15.57
CA SER A 658 -47.24 14.54 15.53
C SER A 658 -47.37 13.79 14.21
N GLN A 659 -46.78 14.33 13.14
CA GLN A 659 -46.70 13.73 11.81
C GLN A 659 -45.47 12.89 11.57
N LEU A 660 -44.52 12.88 12.55
CA LEU A 660 -43.23 12.19 12.44
C LEU A 660 -43.23 10.92 13.30
N GLY A 661 -42.62 9.87 12.80
CA GLY A 661 -42.49 8.62 13.54
C GLY A 661 -41.39 8.68 14.62
N ASP A 662 -41.47 7.76 15.56
CA ASP A 662 -40.52 7.60 16.66
C ASP A 662 -39.04 7.54 16.20
N ASP A 663 -38.81 6.91 15.06
CA ASP A 663 -37.49 6.75 14.46
C ASP A 663 -36.79 8.08 14.14
N TYR A 664 -37.56 9.14 13.83
CA TYR A 664 -37.01 10.48 13.61
C TYR A 664 -36.27 11.01 14.85
N PHE A 665 -36.87 10.89 16.03
CA PHE A 665 -36.33 11.40 17.29
C PHE A 665 -35.18 10.50 17.84
N LEU A 666 -35.14 9.23 17.45
CA LEU A 666 -34.07 8.32 17.83
C LEU A 666 -32.81 8.54 16.97
N ARG A 667 -33.01 8.89 15.68
CA ARG A 667 -31.91 9.03 14.71
C ARG A 667 -31.32 10.43 14.62
N HIS A 668 -31.97 11.44 15.22
CA HIS A 668 -31.50 12.81 15.22
C HIS A 668 -31.24 13.33 16.62
N THR A 669 -30.23 14.19 16.77
CA THR A 669 -29.97 14.85 18.04
C THR A 669 -31.03 15.93 18.29
N ALA A 670 -31.25 16.32 19.56
CA ALA A 670 -32.16 17.41 19.90
C ALA A 670 -31.84 18.70 19.13
N THR A 671 -30.56 18.97 18.86
CA THR A 671 -30.11 20.12 18.07
C THR A 671 -30.49 19.99 16.58
N ASP A 672 -30.43 18.75 16.03
CA ASP A 672 -30.87 18.49 14.65
C ASP A 672 -32.36 18.66 14.54
N VAL A 673 -33.14 18.08 15.47
CA VAL A 673 -34.58 18.20 15.52
C VAL A 673 -35.00 19.65 15.59
N ALA A 674 -34.38 20.44 16.48
CA ALA A 674 -34.70 21.88 16.57
C ALA A 674 -34.36 22.63 15.26
N TRP A 675 -33.19 22.36 14.68
CA TRP A 675 -32.78 22.99 13.42
C TRP A 675 -33.69 22.63 12.22
N HIS A 676 -34.06 21.36 12.09
CA HIS A 676 -35.00 20.93 11.05
C HIS A 676 -36.39 21.54 11.26
N THR A 677 -36.90 21.50 12.49
CA THR A 677 -38.22 22.02 12.84
C THR A 677 -38.34 23.52 12.54
N ASP A 678 -37.35 24.32 13.01
CA ASP A 678 -37.35 25.77 12.78
C ASP A 678 -37.32 26.08 11.28
N ALA A 679 -36.47 25.38 10.50
CA ALA A 679 -36.39 25.61 9.05
C ALA A 679 -37.65 25.16 8.29
N ILE A 680 -38.31 24.06 8.68
CA ILE A 680 -39.54 23.58 8.06
C ILE A 680 -40.68 24.57 8.33
N LEU A 681 -40.83 25.05 9.57
CA LEU A 681 -41.87 26.00 9.94
C LEU A 681 -41.73 27.35 9.23
N GLN A 682 -40.51 27.75 8.90
CA GLN A 682 -40.24 28.98 8.13
C GLN A 682 -40.31 28.78 6.61
N HIS A 683 -40.39 27.52 6.14
CA HIS A 683 -40.39 27.25 4.70
C HIS A 683 -41.78 27.49 4.10
N PRO A 684 -41.89 28.24 2.99
CA PRO A 684 -43.17 28.47 2.32
C PRO A 684 -43.77 27.15 1.78
N ASN A 685 -45.08 26.96 1.97
CA ASN A 685 -45.80 25.74 1.54
C ASN A 685 -45.69 25.42 0.04
N ASP A 686 -45.36 26.41 -0.80
CA ASP A 686 -45.16 26.33 -2.25
C ASP A 686 -43.68 26.49 -2.68
N GLY A 687 -42.76 26.51 -1.72
CA GLY A 687 -41.34 26.87 -1.93
C GLY A 687 -40.47 25.82 -2.63
N GLY A 688 -41.04 24.64 -2.97
CA GLY A 688 -40.26 23.52 -3.54
C GLY A 688 -39.38 22.80 -2.51
N PRO A 689 -38.37 22.01 -2.92
CA PRO A 689 -37.50 21.28 -2.01
C PRO A 689 -36.70 22.21 -1.11
N LEU A 690 -36.74 21.99 0.21
CA LEU A 690 -35.86 22.64 1.20
C LEU A 690 -34.57 21.82 1.33
N VAL A 691 -33.43 22.43 1.07
CA VAL A 691 -32.10 21.81 1.24
C VAL A 691 -31.30 22.60 2.23
N LEU A 692 -30.99 21.98 3.38
CA LEU A 692 -30.19 22.57 4.43
C LEU A 692 -28.85 21.85 4.51
N MET A 693 -27.81 22.61 4.84
CA MET A 693 -26.48 22.05 5.01
C MET A 693 -25.83 22.59 6.29
N LYS A 694 -25.20 21.71 7.05
CA LYS A 694 -24.35 22.12 8.19
C LYS A 694 -23.17 21.18 8.35
N GLU A 695 -22.09 21.73 8.88
CA GLU A 695 -20.99 20.92 9.36
C GLU A 695 -21.36 20.25 10.69
N THR A 696 -20.96 19.00 10.85
CA THR A 696 -21.07 18.29 12.12
C THR A 696 -19.98 18.75 13.05
N THR A 697 -20.11 19.99 13.58
CA THR A 697 -19.08 20.67 14.40
C THR A 697 -19.30 20.53 15.91
N GLN A 698 -20.31 19.80 16.36
CA GLN A 698 -20.49 19.56 17.77
C GLN A 698 -19.39 18.66 18.32
N ARG A 699 -18.86 19.00 19.51
CA ARG A 699 -17.73 18.35 20.20
C ARG A 699 -17.78 16.81 20.27
N GLU A 700 -18.89 16.19 19.86
CA GLU A 700 -19.08 14.74 19.87
C GLU A 700 -19.01 14.12 18.46
N PHE A 701 -19.21 14.87 17.36
CA PHE A 701 -19.29 14.37 15.98
C PHE A 701 -18.65 15.33 14.96
N GLU A 702 -17.34 15.49 15.01
CA GLU A 702 -16.59 16.14 13.92
C GLU A 702 -16.39 15.13 12.81
N GLY A 703 -16.98 15.30 11.61
CA GLY A 703 -16.64 14.32 10.64
C GLY A 703 -17.28 14.31 9.29
N GLY A 704 -18.21 15.19 8.99
CA GLY A 704 -18.82 15.26 7.67
C GLY A 704 -19.77 16.43 7.54
N THR A 705 -20.22 16.70 6.33
CA THR A 705 -21.28 17.67 6.08
C THR A 705 -22.62 16.95 6.06
N GLN A 706 -23.54 17.39 6.91
CA GLN A 706 -24.90 16.91 6.94
C GLN A 706 -25.74 17.72 5.94
N ILE A 707 -26.43 17.03 5.04
CA ILE A 707 -27.40 17.59 4.11
C ILE A 707 -28.78 17.08 4.51
N PHE A 708 -29.66 17.99 4.90
CA PHE A 708 -31.03 17.69 5.21
C PHE A 708 -31.93 18.16 4.06
N ILE A 709 -32.84 17.30 3.62
CA ILE A 709 -33.76 17.56 2.52
C ILE A 709 -35.18 17.33 3.01
N TYR A 710 -36.04 18.35 2.85
CA TYR A 710 -37.45 18.27 3.11
C TYR A 710 -38.22 18.60 1.82
N ALA A 711 -39.05 17.68 1.33
CA ALA A 711 -39.79 17.81 0.10
C ALA A 711 -41.01 16.87 0.07
N PRO A 712 -42.00 17.09 -0.81
CA PRO A 712 -43.02 16.07 -1.06
C PRO A 712 -42.41 14.75 -1.48
N ASP A 713 -42.87 13.67 -0.89
CA ASP A 713 -42.36 12.32 -1.17
C ASP A 713 -42.72 11.92 -2.61
N GLN A 714 -41.71 11.51 -3.37
CA GLN A 714 -41.80 11.02 -4.74
C GLN A 714 -41.15 9.66 -4.85
N HIS A 715 -41.70 8.79 -5.67
CA HIS A 715 -41.33 7.40 -5.75
C HIS A 715 -39.83 7.15 -6.09
N ASP A 716 -39.18 8.05 -6.83
CA ASP A 716 -37.77 7.96 -7.24
C ASP A 716 -36.82 8.90 -6.47
N PHE A 717 -37.30 9.51 -5.39
CA PHE A 717 -36.61 10.57 -4.65
C PHE A 717 -35.20 10.20 -4.24
N PHE A 718 -35.01 9.02 -3.63
CA PHE A 718 -33.70 8.54 -3.23
C PHE A 718 -32.77 8.36 -4.43
N ALA A 719 -33.23 7.75 -5.52
CA ALA A 719 -32.41 7.49 -6.71
C ALA A 719 -31.92 8.79 -7.36
N VAL A 720 -32.79 9.80 -7.45
CA VAL A 720 -32.49 11.13 -7.98
C VAL A 720 -31.46 11.84 -7.07
N THR A 721 -31.73 11.85 -5.77
CA THR A 721 -30.85 12.50 -4.78
C THR A 721 -29.42 11.94 -4.82
N VAL A 722 -29.24 10.61 -4.80
CA VAL A 722 -27.90 10.01 -4.83
C VAL A 722 -27.22 10.20 -6.18
N ALA A 723 -27.98 10.25 -7.29
CA ALA A 723 -27.43 10.57 -8.61
C ALA A 723 -26.92 12.02 -8.66
N ALA A 724 -27.69 12.97 -8.15
CA ALA A 724 -27.30 14.38 -8.07
C ALA A 724 -26.04 14.57 -7.17
N MET A 725 -26.01 13.94 -6.00
CA MET A 725 -24.85 13.99 -5.11
C MET A 725 -23.59 13.41 -5.78
N SER A 726 -23.73 12.32 -6.53
CA SER A 726 -22.62 11.73 -7.28
C SER A 726 -22.12 12.66 -8.40
N GLN A 727 -22.99 13.38 -9.11
CA GLN A 727 -22.58 14.38 -10.11
C GLN A 727 -21.84 15.56 -9.48
N LEU A 728 -22.28 15.95 -8.27
CA LEU A 728 -21.63 17.00 -7.48
C LEU A 728 -20.32 16.53 -6.82
N ASN A 729 -19.85 15.29 -7.08
CA ASN A 729 -18.65 14.70 -6.53
C ASN A 729 -18.68 14.53 -5.00
N LEU A 730 -19.86 14.27 -4.44
CA LEU A 730 -20.02 14.00 -3.02
C LEU A 730 -19.93 12.49 -2.76
N ASN A 731 -19.23 12.10 -1.70
CA ASN A 731 -19.16 10.74 -1.22
C ASN A 731 -20.16 10.57 -0.06
N ILE A 732 -21.20 9.77 -0.28
CA ILE A 732 -22.24 9.49 0.72
C ILE A 732 -21.72 8.40 1.67
N HIS A 733 -21.89 8.60 2.97
CA HIS A 733 -21.50 7.67 4.03
C HIS A 733 -22.66 7.19 4.90
N ASP A 734 -23.70 8.00 5.02
CA ASP A 734 -24.90 7.68 5.80
C ASP A 734 -26.11 8.30 5.11
N ALA A 735 -27.23 7.60 5.08
CA ALA A 735 -28.48 8.12 4.58
C ALA A 735 -29.62 7.65 5.49
N ARG A 736 -30.33 8.60 6.08
CA ARG A 736 -31.50 8.38 6.93
C ARG A 736 -32.70 8.89 6.15
N ILE A 737 -33.55 7.98 5.78
CA ILE A 737 -34.72 8.27 4.93
C ILE A 737 -35.98 8.17 5.82
N ILE A 738 -36.73 9.23 5.95
CA ILE A 738 -37.88 9.30 6.82
C ILE A 738 -39.02 9.96 6.07
N THR A 739 -40.15 9.27 5.93
CA THR A 739 -41.37 9.81 5.33
C THR A 739 -42.41 10.10 6.42
N SER A 740 -42.91 11.32 6.47
CA SER A 740 -43.99 11.74 7.40
C SER A 740 -45.34 11.18 6.99
N THR A 741 -46.29 11.17 7.92
CA THR A 741 -47.67 10.77 7.62
C THR A 741 -48.36 11.70 6.62
N SER A 742 -47.83 12.93 6.43
CA SER A 742 -48.31 13.90 5.44
C SER A 742 -47.64 13.74 4.06
N GLN A 743 -46.91 12.64 3.82
CA GLN A 743 -46.23 12.33 2.56
C GLN A 743 -45.15 13.37 2.19
N PHE A 744 -44.40 13.82 3.19
CA PHE A 744 -43.17 14.58 3.00
C PHE A 744 -41.97 13.73 3.46
N THR A 745 -40.92 13.76 2.71
CA THR A 745 -39.64 13.15 3.11
C THR A 745 -38.79 14.12 3.93
N LEU A 746 -38.14 13.60 4.97
CA LEU A 746 -37.19 14.30 5.84
C LEU A 746 -35.86 13.54 5.79
N ASP A 747 -35.18 13.61 4.66
CA ASP A 747 -34.00 12.84 4.41
C ASP A 747 -32.74 13.55 4.92
N THR A 748 -31.90 12.80 5.56
CA THR A 748 -30.61 13.31 6.06
C THR A 748 -29.46 12.47 5.53
N TYR A 749 -28.59 13.09 4.77
CA TYR A 749 -27.37 12.48 4.24
C TYR A 749 -26.15 13.03 4.94
N VAL A 750 -25.19 12.17 5.24
CA VAL A 750 -23.85 12.59 5.66
C VAL A 750 -22.87 12.34 4.52
N VAL A 751 -22.23 13.41 4.07
CA VAL A 751 -21.37 13.39 2.91
C VAL A 751 -19.96 13.94 3.23
N LEU A 752 -18.97 13.46 2.46
CA LEU A 752 -17.64 14.05 2.37
C LEU A 752 -17.41 14.55 0.93
N ASP A 753 -16.55 15.56 0.78
CA ASP A 753 -16.14 16.03 -0.54
C ASP A 753 -15.17 15.03 -1.21
N ALA A 754 -14.83 15.27 -2.46
CA ALA A 754 -14.00 14.38 -3.28
C ALA A 754 -12.62 14.07 -2.69
N ASP A 755 -12.08 14.94 -1.86
CA ASP A 755 -10.80 14.77 -1.15
C ASP A 755 -10.91 13.95 0.16
N GLY A 756 -12.12 13.51 0.51
CA GLY A 756 -12.39 12.78 1.75
C GLY A 756 -12.50 13.65 3.01
N GLY A 757 -12.48 14.97 2.87
CA GLY A 757 -12.74 15.95 3.92
C GLY A 757 -14.21 16.37 3.99
N SER A 758 -14.58 17.11 5.06
CA SER A 758 -15.87 17.80 5.10
C SER A 758 -15.86 18.96 4.09
N ILE A 759 -17.05 19.38 3.62
CA ILE A 759 -17.19 20.51 2.67
C ILE A 759 -16.70 21.81 3.30
N GLY A 760 -16.73 21.86 4.63
CA GLY A 760 -16.27 23.04 5.41
C GLY A 760 -17.18 24.25 5.22
N ASN A 761 -16.66 25.42 5.61
CA ASN A 761 -17.33 26.70 5.49
C ASN A 761 -17.04 27.37 4.14
N ASN A 762 -17.02 26.63 3.03
CA ASN A 762 -16.85 27.22 1.70
C ASN A 762 -18.23 27.66 1.12
N PRO A 763 -18.60 28.95 1.16
CA PRO A 763 -19.94 29.40 0.77
C PRO A 763 -20.26 29.09 -0.70
N ALA A 764 -19.27 29.20 -1.58
CA ALA A 764 -19.48 28.95 -3.01
C ALA A 764 -19.78 27.46 -3.26
N ARG A 765 -19.07 26.55 -2.59
CA ARG A 765 -19.29 25.10 -2.69
C ARG A 765 -20.64 24.69 -2.09
N ILE A 766 -20.99 25.24 -0.92
CA ILE A 766 -22.29 25.02 -0.26
C ILE A 766 -23.44 25.45 -1.19
N GLN A 767 -23.32 26.65 -1.78
CA GLN A 767 -24.33 27.17 -2.70
C GLN A 767 -24.47 26.31 -3.96
N GLN A 768 -23.33 25.91 -4.56
CA GLN A 768 -23.31 25.00 -5.72
C GLN A 768 -24.04 23.67 -5.43
N ILE A 769 -23.78 23.07 -4.27
CA ILE A 769 -24.43 21.81 -3.88
C ILE A 769 -25.91 22.00 -3.66
N ARG A 770 -26.28 23.06 -2.94
CA ARG A 770 -27.70 23.37 -2.66
C ARG A 770 -28.50 23.58 -3.95
N GLU A 771 -28.00 24.43 -4.85
CA GLU A 771 -28.66 24.72 -6.13
C GLU A 771 -28.77 23.47 -7.01
N GLY A 772 -27.67 22.67 -7.09
CA GLY A 772 -27.66 21.43 -7.86
C GLY A 772 -28.64 20.38 -7.34
N LEU A 773 -28.79 20.26 -6.02
CA LEU A 773 -29.79 19.37 -5.42
C LEU A 773 -31.23 19.87 -5.63
N ILE A 774 -31.50 21.15 -5.44
CA ILE A 774 -32.83 21.74 -5.67
C ILE A 774 -33.25 21.58 -7.14
N GLU A 775 -32.32 21.79 -8.07
CA GLU A 775 -32.60 21.64 -9.52
C GLU A 775 -32.90 20.17 -9.86
N ALA A 776 -32.12 19.24 -9.35
CA ALA A 776 -32.33 17.82 -9.54
C ALA A 776 -33.71 17.37 -9.04
N LEU A 777 -34.08 17.81 -7.83
CA LEU A 777 -35.33 17.43 -7.19
C LEU A 777 -36.58 18.08 -7.80
N LYS A 778 -36.39 19.21 -8.48
CA LYS A 778 -37.47 19.87 -9.23
C LYS A 778 -37.74 19.22 -10.60
N ASN A 779 -36.71 18.63 -11.20
CA ASN A 779 -36.74 18.05 -12.54
C ASN A 779 -36.19 16.63 -12.56
N PRO A 780 -36.83 15.66 -11.87
CA PRO A 780 -36.32 14.31 -11.70
C PRO A 780 -36.12 13.57 -13.04
N ASP A 781 -36.95 13.84 -14.06
CA ASP A 781 -36.89 13.20 -15.38
C ASP A 781 -35.65 13.61 -16.21
N ASP A 782 -35.06 14.78 -15.93
CA ASP A 782 -33.90 15.31 -16.64
C ASP A 782 -32.57 14.73 -16.12
N TYR A 783 -32.58 13.97 -15.06
CA TYR A 783 -31.34 13.44 -14.45
C TYR A 783 -30.89 12.16 -15.15
N PRO A 784 -29.66 12.15 -15.69
CA PRO A 784 -29.18 11.03 -16.49
C PRO A 784 -29.08 9.76 -15.66
N THR A 785 -29.60 8.71 -16.23
CA THR A 785 -29.64 7.36 -15.66
C THR A 785 -28.25 6.72 -15.50
N ILE A 786 -27.22 7.31 -16.10
CA ILE A 786 -25.88 6.75 -16.16
C ILE A 786 -24.86 7.84 -15.81
N ILE A 787 -24.19 7.68 -14.69
CA ILE A 787 -23.06 8.52 -14.29
C ILE A 787 -21.83 8.04 -15.06
N GLN A 788 -21.39 8.84 -16.05
CA GLN A 788 -20.21 8.55 -16.87
C GLN A 788 -18.94 9.03 -16.15
N ARG A 789 -18.42 8.24 -15.22
CA ARG A 789 -17.08 8.44 -14.66
C ARG A 789 -16.14 7.35 -15.16
N ARG A 790 -14.89 7.71 -15.47
CA ARG A 790 -13.85 6.71 -15.77
C ARG A 790 -13.51 5.94 -14.49
N VAL A 791 -13.74 4.64 -14.54
CA VAL A 791 -13.30 3.73 -13.47
C VAL A 791 -11.76 3.75 -13.42
N PRO A 792 -11.13 4.00 -12.26
CA PRO A 792 -9.69 3.92 -12.12
C PRO A 792 -9.14 2.59 -12.64
N ARG A 793 -7.97 2.61 -13.30
CA ARG A 793 -7.37 1.41 -13.90
C ARG A 793 -7.24 0.26 -12.91
N GLN A 794 -6.85 0.56 -11.68
CA GLN A 794 -6.66 -0.42 -10.62
C GLN A 794 -7.95 -1.18 -10.30
N LEU A 795 -9.10 -0.49 -10.24
CA LEU A 795 -10.41 -1.11 -9.96
C LEU A 795 -10.87 -2.10 -11.05
N LYS A 796 -10.36 -1.98 -12.28
CA LYS A 796 -10.73 -2.90 -13.38
C LYS A 796 -10.18 -4.33 -13.18
N HIS A 797 -9.17 -4.51 -12.36
CA HIS A 797 -8.47 -5.78 -12.17
C HIS A 797 -8.98 -6.57 -10.95
N PHE A 798 -9.77 -5.92 -10.10
CA PHE A 798 -10.41 -6.54 -8.93
C PHE A 798 -11.89 -6.82 -9.20
N ALA A 799 -12.19 -7.45 -10.35
CA ALA A 799 -13.56 -7.88 -10.65
C ALA A 799 -13.89 -9.14 -9.84
N PHE A 800 -14.80 -9.00 -8.89
CA PHE A 800 -15.47 -10.11 -8.22
C PHE A 800 -16.98 -9.98 -8.42
N ALA A 801 -17.70 -11.10 -8.32
CA ALA A 801 -19.14 -11.08 -8.43
C ALA A 801 -19.75 -10.37 -7.21
N PRO A 802 -20.70 -9.44 -7.40
CA PRO A 802 -21.44 -8.87 -6.29
C PRO A 802 -22.09 -9.96 -5.43
N GLN A 803 -22.05 -9.78 -4.11
CA GLN A 803 -22.67 -10.66 -3.14
C GLN A 803 -23.75 -9.87 -2.39
N VAL A 804 -24.91 -10.45 -2.25
CA VAL A 804 -26.06 -9.86 -1.55
C VAL A 804 -26.58 -10.86 -0.54
N THR A 805 -26.77 -10.41 0.70
CA THR A 805 -27.43 -11.19 1.75
C THR A 805 -28.66 -10.42 2.19
N ILE A 806 -29.81 -11.10 2.28
CA ILE A 806 -31.08 -10.51 2.69
C ILE A 806 -31.61 -11.31 3.88
N HIS A 807 -31.88 -10.62 4.99
CA HIS A 807 -32.48 -11.23 6.18
C HIS A 807 -33.32 -10.19 6.95
N ASN A 808 -34.31 -10.64 7.71
CA ASN A 808 -35.11 -9.76 8.54
C ASN A 808 -34.42 -9.50 9.88
N ASP A 809 -34.52 -8.25 10.34
CA ASP A 809 -34.07 -7.90 11.70
C ASP A 809 -34.94 -8.61 12.74
N ALA A 810 -34.31 -9.18 13.78
CA ALA A 810 -35.02 -9.93 14.82
C ALA A 810 -35.85 -9.03 15.75
N GLN A 811 -35.55 -7.76 15.81
CA GLN A 811 -36.08 -6.82 16.79
C GLN A 811 -36.90 -5.67 16.17
N ARG A 812 -36.64 -5.36 14.89
CA ARG A 812 -37.31 -4.27 14.17
C ARG A 812 -38.06 -4.81 12.95
N PRO A 813 -39.18 -4.20 12.56
CA PRO A 813 -39.95 -4.62 11.39
C PRO A 813 -39.29 -4.13 10.09
N VAL A 814 -38.01 -4.48 9.88
CA VAL A 814 -37.24 -4.10 8.70
C VAL A 814 -36.47 -5.30 8.15
N THR A 815 -36.23 -5.29 6.86
CA THR A 815 -35.34 -6.23 6.18
C THR A 815 -33.97 -5.59 5.99
N ILE A 816 -32.90 -6.30 6.35
CA ILE A 816 -31.50 -5.90 6.17
C ILE A 816 -31.00 -6.52 4.86
N LEU A 817 -30.53 -5.69 3.95
CA LEU A 817 -29.86 -6.08 2.73
C LEU A 817 -28.40 -5.66 2.80
N GLU A 818 -27.51 -6.63 2.91
CA GLU A 818 -26.07 -6.43 2.89
C GLU A 818 -25.53 -6.66 1.49
N LEU A 819 -24.84 -5.65 0.94
CA LEU A 819 -24.25 -5.68 -0.39
C LEU A 819 -22.73 -5.59 -0.29
N THR A 820 -22.04 -6.55 -0.90
CA THR A 820 -20.62 -6.45 -1.18
C THR A 820 -20.42 -6.45 -2.70
N ALA A 821 -19.91 -5.35 -3.25
CA ALA A 821 -19.73 -5.20 -4.70
C ALA A 821 -18.45 -4.43 -5.05
N PRO A 822 -17.94 -4.56 -6.29
CA PRO A 822 -16.89 -3.68 -6.77
C PRO A 822 -17.34 -2.22 -6.75
N ASP A 823 -16.50 -1.31 -6.25
CA ASP A 823 -16.80 0.13 -6.28
C ASP A 823 -16.90 0.63 -7.73
N ARG A 824 -18.04 1.17 -8.06
CA ARG A 824 -18.34 1.70 -9.40
C ARG A 824 -19.14 3.00 -9.31
N PRO A 825 -18.83 4.01 -10.15
CA PRO A 825 -19.64 5.22 -10.22
C PRO A 825 -21.12 4.92 -10.48
N GLY A 826 -22.00 5.55 -9.71
CA GLY A 826 -23.44 5.38 -9.84
C GLY A 826 -24.02 4.08 -9.25
N LEU A 827 -23.27 3.35 -8.43
CA LEU A 827 -23.72 2.11 -7.80
C LEU A 827 -25.00 2.36 -6.96
N LEU A 828 -25.00 3.35 -6.09
CA LEU A 828 -26.18 3.69 -5.25
C LEU A 828 -27.41 4.07 -6.07
N ALA A 829 -27.24 4.82 -7.17
CA ALA A 829 -28.34 5.17 -8.06
C ALA A 829 -28.94 3.93 -8.75
N ARG A 830 -28.11 2.93 -9.10
CA ARG A 830 -28.60 1.65 -9.63
C ARG A 830 -29.38 0.86 -8.59
N ILE A 831 -28.89 0.83 -7.35
CA ILE A 831 -29.58 0.16 -6.24
C ILE A 831 -30.92 0.85 -5.96
N GLY A 832 -30.95 2.19 -5.88
CA GLY A 832 -32.19 2.94 -5.71
C GLY A 832 -33.24 2.60 -6.76
N ARG A 833 -32.84 2.43 -8.03
CA ARG A 833 -33.75 1.99 -9.10
C ARG A 833 -34.28 0.59 -8.94
N ILE A 834 -33.40 -0.34 -8.47
CA ILE A 834 -33.85 -1.70 -8.19
C ILE A 834 -34.89 -1.66 -7.05
N PHE A 835 -34.68 -0.85 -6.03
CA PHE A 835 -35.65 -0.69 -4.96
C PHE A 835 -37.03 -0.19 -5.49
N LEU A 836 -37.00 0.78 -6.41
CA LEU A 836 -38.20 1.24 -7.08
C LEU A 836 -38.94 0.14 -7.85
N GLU A 837 -38.24 -0.67 -8.63
CA GLU A 837 -38.82 -1.76 -9.42
C GLU A 837 -39.48 -2.86 -8.57
N TYR A 838 -39.05 -2.98 -7.34
CA TYR A 838 -39.52 -3.97 -6.38
C TYR A 838 -40.47 -3.36 -5.32
N ASP A 839 -40.87 -2.10 -5.49
CA ASP A 839 -41.74 -1.34 -4.55
C ASP A 839 -41.20 -1.38 -3.10
N LEU A 840 -39.87 -1.21 -2.96
CA LEU A 840 -39.20 -1.20 -1.64
C LEU A 840 -39.01 0.24 -1.18
N SER A 841 -39.32 0.46 0.11
CA SER A 841 -39.04 1.69 0.83
C SER A 841 -37.73 1.59 1.59
N LEU A 842 -36.75 2.45 1.30
CA LEU A 842 -35.52 2.56 2.03
C LEU A 842 -35.73 3.35 3.32
N GLN A 843 -35.30 2.81 4.46
CA GLN A 843 -35.40 3.44 5.77
C GLN A 843 -34.06 4.01 6.25
N ASN A 844 -32.97 3.33 5.91
CA ASN A 844 -31.60 3.73 6.28
C ASN A 844 -30.62 3.06 5.35
N ALA A 845 -29.47 3.70 5.15
CA ALA A 845 -28.33 3.10 4.45
C ALA A 845 -27.01 3.47 5.10
N LYS A 846 -26.15 2.47 5.29
CA LYS A 846 -24.76 2.62 5.70
C LYS A 846 -23.87 2.31 4.53
N ILE A 847 -23.10 3.28 4.10
CA ILE A 847 -22.27 3.20 2.89
C ILE A 847 -20.81 3.16 3.28
N ALA A 848 -20.13 2.08 2.94
CA ALA A 848 -18.73 1.88 3.29
C ALA A 848 -17.90 1.47 2.07
N THR A 849 -17.04 2.35 1.59
CA THR A 849 -16.07 2.03 0.54
C THR A 849 -14.74 1.62 1.16
N LEU A 850 -14.26 0.43 0.78
CA LEU A 850 -13.05 -0.23 1.26
C LEU A 850 -12.12 -0.54 0.07
N GLY A 851 -11.36 0.46 -0.39
CA GLY A 851 -10.50 0.31 -1.56
C GLY A 851 -11.29 0.09 -2.85
N GLU A 852 -11.23 -1.13 -3.40
CA GLU A 852 -11.92 -1.53 -4.64
C GLU A 852 -13.34 -2.04 -4.42
N ARG A 853 -13.76 -2.19 -3.17
CA ARG A 853 -15.02 -2.82 -2.83
C ARG A 853 -15.87 -1.90 -1.95
N VAL A 854 -17.16 -1.96 -2.15
CA VAL A 854 -18.15 -1.39 -1.24
C VAL A 854 -18.76 -2.48 -0.36
N GLU A 855 -19.05 -2.14 0.87
CA GLU A 855 -19.79 -2.95 1.82
C GLU A 855 -20.93 -2.12 2.38
N ASP A 856 -22.05 -2.12 1.65
CA ASP A 856 -23.20 -1.29 1.98
C ASP A 856 -24.28 -2.11 2.69
N VAL A 857 -24.93 -1.49 3.65
CA VAL A 857 -26.06 -2.09 4.39
C VAL A 857 -27.28 -1.20 4.20
N PHE A 858 -28.34 -1.76 3.63
CA PHE A 858 -29.63 -1.09 3.42
C PHE A 858 -30.67 -1.70 4.33
N PHE A 859 -31.44 -0.85 4.97
CA PHE A 859 -32.58 -1.21 5.80
C PHE A 859 -33.84 -0.88 5.01
N VAL A 860 -34.57 -1.88 4.55
CA VAL A 860 -35.69 -1.72 3.64
C VAL A 860 -36.97 -2.36 4.17
N THR A 861 -38.11 -1.85 3.72
CA THR A 861 -39.44 -2.41 3.96
C THR A 861 -40.20 -2.54 2.63
N ASP A 862 -41.33 -3.24 2.64
CA ASP A 862 -42.27 -3.22 1.53
C ASP A 862 -43.09 -1.89 1.50
N ALA A 863 -43.98 -1.74 0.53
CA ALA A 863 -44.85 -0.58 0.39
C ALA A 863 -45.80 -0.36 1.59
N ASN A 864 -45.99 -1.35 2.44
CA ASN A 864 -46.81 -1.30 3.65
C ASN A 864 -45.97 -1.09 4.94
N ASN A 865 -44.73 -0.69 4.80
CA ASN A 865 -43.76 -0.57 5.90
C ASN A 865 -43.56 -1.89 6.72
N GLN A 866 -43.68 -3.03 6.04
CA GLN A 866 -43.44 -4.34 6.67
C GLN A 866 -42.13 -4.98 6.13
N PRO A 867 -41.50 -5.85 6.92
CA PRO A 867 -40.35 -6.59 6.43
C PRO A 867 -40.74 -7.55 5.31
N LEU A 868 -39.83 -7.81 4.38
CA LEU A 868 -40.03 -8.74 3.27
C LEU A 868 -40.22 -10.16 3.80
N SER A 869 -41.43 -10.70 3.63
CA SER A 869 -41.79 -12.03 4.14
C SER A 869 -41.76 -13.11 3.06
N ASP A 870 -41.76 -12.74 1.78
CA ASP A 870 -41.78 -13.67 0.66
C ASP A 870 -40.33 -14.10 0.26
N PRO A 871 -39.95 -15.38 0.48
CA PRO A 871 -38.61 -15.86 0.11
C PRO A 871 -38.34 -15.84 -1.39
N GLU A 872 -39.39 -15.97 -2.25
CA GLU A 872 -39.22 -15.91 -3.71
C GLU A 872 -38.94 -14.47 -4.15
N LEU A 873 -39.58 -13.50 -3.55
CA LEU A 873 -39.28 -12.07 -3.77
C LEU A 873 -37.85 -11.75 -3.39
N CYS A 874 -37.41 -12.17 -2.19
CA CYS A 874 -36.03 -11.99 -1.73
C CYS A 874 -35.02 -12.61 -2.67
N ALA A 875 -35.25 -13.85 -3.14
CA ALA A 875 -34.36 -14.52 -4.08
C ALA A 875 -34.28 -13.79 -5.43
N ARG A 876 -35.42 -13.34 -6.00
CA ARG A 876 -35.46 -12.55 -7.24
C ARG A 876 -34.77 -11.20 -7.10
N LEU A 877 -34.95 -10.51 -5.98
CA LEU A 877 -34.28 -9.24 -5.66
C LEU A 877 -32.76 -9.44 -5.62
N GLN A 878 -32.30 -10.47 -4.89
CA GLN A 878 -30.90 -10.84 -4.80
C GLN A 878 -30.29 -11.11 -6.17
N GLU A 879 -30.95 -11.91 -7.01
CA GLU A 879 -30.50 -12.24 -8.37
C GLU A 879 -30.46 -10.99 -9.26
N THR A 880 -31.44 -10.13 -9.17
CA THR A 880 -31.53 -8.90 -9.96
C THR A 880 -30.39 -7.94 -9.59
N ILE A 881 -30.11 -7.74 -8.30
CA ILE A 881 -28.99 -6.89 -7.83
C ILE A 881 -27.67 -7.46 -8.37
N VAL A 882 -27.42 -8.75 -8.16
CA VAL A 882 -26.18 -9.41 -8.60
C VAL A 882 -26.00 -9.28 -10.11
N ARG A 883 -27.03 -9.55 -10.90
CA ARG A 883 -26.98 -9.47 -12.37
C ARG A 883 -26.70 -8.04 -12.84
N ARG A 884 -27.43 -7.04 -12.37
CA ARG A 884 -27.30 -5.66 -12.84
C ARG A 884 -26.00 -5.00 -12.43
N LEU A 885 -25.48 -5.37 -11.25
CA LEU A 885 -24.18 -4.88 -10.81
C LEU A 885 -23.01 -5.63 -11.47
N SER A 886 -23.25 -6.82 -12.04
CA SER A 886 -22.25 -7.56 -12.83
C SER A 886 -22.12 -7.04 -14.26
N GLU A 887 -23.16 -6.41 -14.81
CA GLU A 887 -23.14 -5.86 -16.18
C GLU A 887 -22.09 -4.74 -16.29
N PRO A 888 -21.21 -4.77 -17.31
CA PRO A 888 -20.29 -3.68 -17.57
C PRO A 888 -21.10 -2.42 -17.92
N SER A 889 -20.68 -1.28 -17.38
CA SER A 889 -21.25 0.02 -17.78
C SER A 889 -21.11 0.17 -19.30
N ILE A 890 -22.24 0.27 -20.01
CA ILE A 890 -22.28 0.40 -21.46
C ILE A 890 -21.45 1.61 -21.86
N GLN A 891 -20.34 1.38 -22.57
CA GLN A 891 -19.65 2.46 -23.28
C GLN A 891 -20.59 2.94 -24.40
N PRO A 892 -20.84 4.25 -24.56
CA PRO A 892 -21.50 4.74 -25.75
C PRO A 892 -20.63 4.35 -26.95
N GLN A 893 -21.22 3.64 -27.91
CA GLN A 893 -20.59 3.39 -29.20
C GLN A 893 -20.12 4.74 -29.73
N SER A 894 -18.83 4.87 -29.98
CA SER A 894 -18.28 5.98 -30.74
C SER A 894 -19.03 6.04 -32.07
N LEU A 895 -19.86 7.06 -32.24
CA LEU A 895 -20.32 7.49 -33.56
C LEU A 895 -19.04 7.73 -34.38
N GLN A 896 -18.70 6.78 -35.22
CA GLN A 896 -17.79 7.01 -36.32
C GLN A 896 -18.45 8.03 -37.22
N ILE A 897 -18.11 9.31 -37.05
CA ILE A 897 -18.33 10.32 -38.08
C ILE A 897 -17.26 10.06 -39.13
N ASN A 898 -17.66 9.41 -40.23
CA ASN A 898 -16.92 9.46 -41.49
C ASN A 898 -16.91 10.90 -41.99
N ILE A 899 -15.74 11.50 -41.96
CA ILE A 899 -15.35 12.61 -42.88
C ILE A 899 -13.98 12.25 -43.46
#